data_60e2bdf13d71630108887367b043bec5
#
_entry.id   60e2bdf13d71630108887367b043bec5
#
_cell.length_a   1.000
_cell.length_b   1.000
_cell.length_c   1.000
_cell.angle_alpha   90.00
_cell.angle_beta   90.00
_cell.angle_gamma   90.00
#
_symmetry.space_group_name_H-M   'P 1'
#
loop_
_entity.id
_entity.type
_entity.pdbx_description
1 polymer ?
#
loop_
_entity_poly.entity_id
_entity_poly.type
_entity_poly.pdbx_seq_one_letter_code
_entity_poly.pdbx_strand_id
1 'polypeptide(L)'
;MMESKILPQFSRRSFLQLSAALAPAPWPQIAATQDANPGPFRTLWLPKNGDADTYAAFRGGFEISAADEVEVRFLGASRFVLWLDGSYFSEGPARFIAEYPEYQSRRVRLNPGKHVLAAEVHYEGLTTRLLRDMPPFWMCQVVLRGEEIPVGWKAARLGGFESKVRRINPELGWIEWADTRKQPPSWQNPSFDDTSWTPPVDSKVRLGTFEPLRLGELQSMPHTLRALSQGTLVEQFGYEIDDPPARLFLRCLGECELPPQGVWRRYDLGRVRLGRPRLVLDAPAGAVVEFAYSESLERGRVKPWITLSGGPSCNMDHYVARGGPQEFFPLTPKGGRFMEVHVIAPPEKVHFVREEYLERTYHGSPEGSFESGDALLDRIWMTGIETYRACSEDTVIDNPTRERGQWAGDVASVAMEIAAVGYSDLRLFRRALIQFARCAREDGLVAGLCPGGTEYLSTFAAQWVNACLRYYQLTGDKDILSELFPAAERNIAAFERRLTPQGVTDDIGWGFVDWGYVRNQGEVDIAVNLHFLAAVRSMVKWCQTLGDAGKSDRYANLATRLVSILSAWFENAFAGPDVWDVIGLQRAVLGLRLQLLGAAREPEAVAAIKRHIRSCFPLDPGASRLSDPAAANPRLLTPYFAHFTLPELIARNGMDFVLEVYRKAWGWALQDGRTTWLEVFDTRWSHCHQWSGCPTWQLSRFALGLDPRFDLAPLNYALNVQPGGLQSARGSVPLLGGQGVIQVHWRRGSKGIEYSLETPAPIILHPDSRQIPGLPNLIRVEHSLDIAIPSGDRGL
;
A
#
# COMPACT_ATOMS: atom_id res chain seq x y z
N MET A 1 -17.44 -4.27 -50.09
CA MET A 1 -18.19 -4.55 -48.86
C MET A 1 -17.46 -5.68 -48.15
N MET A 2 -16.54 -5.35 -47.27
CA MET A 2 -15.93 -6.29 -46.35
C MET A 2 -16.40 -5.89 -44.97
N GLU A 3 -17.16 -6.79 -44.33
CA GLU A 3 -17.63 -6.61 -42.95
C GLU A 3 -16.45 -6.71 -41.99
N SER A 4 -16.18 -5.60 -41.33
CA SER A 4 -15.25 -5.57 -40.19
C SER A 4 -15.91 -6.31 -39.04
N LYS A 5 -15.37 -7.48 -38.66
CA LYS A 5 -15.72 -8.14 -37.40
C LYS A 5 -15.28 -7.25 -36.27
N ILE A 6 -16.24 -6.63 -35.61
CA ILE A 6 -16.07 -5.90 -34.37
C ILE A 6 -15.75 -6.95 -33.29
N LEU A 7 -14.55 -6.92 -32.78
CA LEU A 7 -14.18 -7.66 -31.56
C LEU A 7 -15.01 -7.13 -30.39
N PRO A 8 -15.51 -7.97 -29.49
CA PRO A 8 -16.30 -7.53 -28.34
C PRO A 8 -15.44 -6.63 -27.45
N GLN A 9 -15.90 -5.41 -27.23
CA GLN A 9 -15.35 -4.52 -26.22
C GLN A 9 -15.65 -5.10 -24.84
N PHE A 10 -14.63 -5.60 -24.17
CA PHE A 10 -14.72 -5.99 -22.75
C PHE A 10 -14.80 -4.73 -21.90
N SER A 11 -15.98 -4.45 -21.35
CA SER A 11 -16.13 -3.38 -20.38
C SER A 11 -15.46 -3.82 -19.04
N ARG A 12 -15.05 -2.85 -18.23
CA ARG A 12 -14.53 -3.09 -16.87
C ARG A 12 -15.50 -3.95 -16.04
N ARG A 13 -16.79 -3.88 -16.32
CA ARG A 13 -17.82 -4.70 -15.70
C ARG A 13 -17.66 -6.18 -16.03
N SER A 14 -17.30 -6.51 -17.27
CA SER A 14 -16.99 -7.89 -17.69
C SER A 14 -15.67 -8.38 -17.09
N PHE A 15 -14.70 -7.51 -16.93
CA PHE A 15 -13.39 -7.79 -16.35
C PHE A 15 -13.48 -8.12 -14.85
N LEU A 16 -14.27 -7.38 -14.09
CA LEU A 16 -14.52 -7.64 -12.67
C LEU A 16 -15.51 -8.81 -12.45
N GLN A 17 -16.38 -9.09 -13.41
CA GLN A 17 -17.23 -10.28 -13.37
C GLN A 17 -16.46 -11.57 -13.67
N LEU A 18 -15.40 -11.52 -14.47
CA LEU A 18 -14.51 -12.66 -14.68
C LEU A 18 -13.69 -13.00 -13.42
N SER A 19 -13.23 -11.99 -12.69
CA SER A 19 -12.56 -12.22 -11.40
C SER A 19 -13.51 -12.73 -10.30
N ALA A 20 -14.82 -12.48 -10.43
CA ALA A 20 -15.84 -13.01 -9.52
C ALA A 20 -16.36 -14.40 -9.91
N ALA A 21 -16.19 -14.83 -11.16
CA ALA A 21 -16.70 -16.10 -11.68
C ALA A 21 -15.72 -17.27 -11.55
N LEU A 22 -14.45 -17.02 -11.30
CA LEU A 22 -13.47 -18.03 -10.92
C LEU A 22 -13.53 -18.18 -9.39
N ALA A 23 -14.55 -18.87 -8.87
CA ALA A 23 -14.49 -19.38 -7.52
C ALA A 23 -13.23 -20.24 -7.40
N PRO A 24 -12.34 -19.97 -6.43
CA PRO A 24 -11.17 -20.81 -6.24
C PRO A 24 -11.64 -22.24 -5.98
N ALA A 25 -11.02 -23.20 -6.65
CA ALA A 25 -11.18 -24.60 -6.32
C ALA A 25 -10.94 -24.76 -4.80
N PRO A 26 -11.69 -25.64 -4.12
CA PRO A 26 -11.46 -25.85 -2.70
C PRO A 26 -10.00 -26.25 -2.51
N TRP A 27 -9.31 -25.58 -1.60
CA TRP A 27 -7.95 -25.90 -1.22
C TRP A 27 -7.84 -27.38 -0.89
N PRO A 28 -6.75 -28.06 -1.27
CA PRO A 28 -6.50 -29.39 -0.73
C PRO A 28 -6.54 -29.25 0.78
N GLN A 29 -7.42 -30.02 1.39
CA GLN A 29 -7.44 -30.14 2.84
C GLN A 29 -6.07 -30.68 3.22
N ILE A 30 -5.17 -29.82 3.72
CA ILE A 30 -4.01 -30.30 4.46
C ILE A 30 -4.63 -31.14 5.56
N ALA A 31 -4.41 -32.45 5.49
CA ALA A 31 -4.87 -33.40 6.49
C ALA A 31 -4.39 -32.85 7.84
N ALA A 32 -5.33 -32.32 8.62
CA ALA A 32 -5.05 -31.92 9.97
C ALA A 32 -4.60 -33.17 10.70
N THR A 33 -3.31 -33.27 10.98
CA THR A 33 -2.81 -34.20 11.97
C THR A 33 -3.56 -33.92 13.25
N GLN A 34 -4.25 -34.93 13.81
CA GLN A 34 -5.15 -34.83 14.97
C GLN A 34 -4.44 -34.45 16.29
N ASP A 35 -3.20 -34.03 16.26
CA ASP A 35 -2.40 -33.63 17.43
C ASP A 35 -1.98 -32.17 17.41
N ALA A 36 -2.81 -31.26 16.93
CA ALA A 36 -2.64 -29.84 17.24
C ALA A 36 -3.01 -29.65 18.71
N ASN A 37 -1.98 -29.62 19.55
CA ASN A 37 -2.08 -29.07 20.89
C ASN A 37 -2.79 -27.70 20.76
N PRO A 38 -3.96 -27.46 21.42
CA PRO A 38 -4.60 -26.15 21.32
C PRO A 38 -3.53 -25.12 21.73
N GLY A 39 -3.21 -24.22 20.79
CA GLY A 39 -2.20 -23.19 21.04
C GLY A 39 -2.56 -22.39 22.31
N PRO A 40 -1.62 -21.69 22.91
CA PRO A 40 -1.82 -20.98 24.18
C PRO A 40 -2.95 -19.93 24.13
N PHE A 41 -3.56 -19.72 22.99
CA PHE A 41 -4.54 -18.66 22.76
C PHE A 41 -5.96 -19.22 22.57
N ARG A 42 -6.90 -18.71 23.35
CA ARG A 42 -8.31 -19.06 23.27
C ARG A 42 -9.06 -18.06 22.40
N THR A 43 -9.73 -18.52 21.34
CA THR A 43 -10.58 -17.69 20.49
C THR A 43 -12.04 -17.77 20.95
N LEU A 44 -12.67 -16.62 21.17
CA LEU A 44 -13.98 -16.48 21.77
C LEU A 44 -14.98 -15.84 20.79
N TRP A 45 -16.27 -16.19 20.88
CA TRP A 45 -17.35 -15.51 20.17
C TRP A 45 -18.65 -15.56 20.97
N LEU A 46 -19.70 -14.91 20.43
CA LEU A 46 -21.03 -14.92 21.00
C LEU A 46 -21.63 -16.33 21.03
N PRO A 47 -22.41 -16.70 22.07
CA PRO A 47 -23.00 -18.04 22.19
C PRO A 47 -23.92 -18.45 21.02
N LYS A 48 -24.62 -17.47 20.41
CA LYS A 48 -25.32 -17.67 19.15
C LYS A 48 -24.44 -17.17 18.02
N ASN A 49 -24.20 -18.00 17.02
CA ASN A 49 -23.40 -17.62 15.85
C ASN A 49 -23.96 -16.31 15.27
N GLY A 50 -23.06 -15.34 15.06
CA GLY A 50 -23.41 -14.09 14.41
C GLY A 50 -23.65 -14.29 12.92
N ASP A 51 -24.68 -13.66 12.42
CA ASP A 51 -24.84 -13.44 10.99
C ASP A 51 -23.73 -12.49 10.52
N ALA A 52 -23.44 -12.49 9.23
CA ALA A 52 -22.57 -11.50 8.63
C ALA A 52 -23.04 -10.08 8.96
N ASP A 53 -22.09 -9.14 9.08
CA ASP A 53 -22.31 -7.76 9.50
C ASP A 53 -22.86 -7.66 10.94
N THR A 54 -22.19 -8.36 11.86
CA THR A 54 -22.52 -8.39 13.29
C THR A 54 -21.48 -7.67 14.11
N TYR A 55 -21.95 -6.79 14.99
CA TYR A 55 -21.10 -6.10 15.99
C TYR A 55 -21.25 -6.75 17.35
N ALA A 56 -20.13 -7.16 17.94
CA ALA A 56 -20.07 -7.79 19.25
C ALA A 56 -19.22 -6.95 20.21
N ALA A 57 -19.68 -6.79 21.42
CA ALA A 57 -18.93 -6.20 22.53
C ALA A 57 -18.42 -7.28 23.45
N PHE A 58 -17.14 -7.19 23.82
CA PHE A 58 -16.50 -8.04 24.82
C PHE A 58 -15.99 -7.17 25.95
N ARG A 59 -16.18 -7.62 27.19
CA ARG A 59 -15.63 -6.99 28.41
C ARG A 59 -14.89 -8.04 29.23
N GLY A 60 -13.64 -7.77 29.54
CA GLY A 60 -12.78 -8.68 30.30
C GLY A 60 -12.25 -7.97 31.55
N GLY A 61 -12.62 -8.43 32.71
CA GLY A 61 -12.09 -7.96 34.01
C GLY A 61 -10.86 -8.76 34.45
N PHE A 62 -9.84 -8.08 34.94
CA PHE A 62 -8.65 -8.69 35.55
C PHE A 62 -8.13 -7.81 36.72
N GLU A 63 -7.26 -8.34 37.55
CA GLU A 63 -6.72 -7.63 38.72
C GLU A 63 -5.20 -7.83 38.83
N ILE A 64 -4.48 -6.75 39.16
CA ILE A 64 -3.07 -6.81 39.48
C ILE A 64 -2.82 -6.34 40.94
N SER A 65 -1.91 -6.99 41.60
CA SER A 65 -1.66 -6.74 43.03
C SER A 65 -0.63 -5.64 43.31
N ALA A 66 0.22 -5.32 42.35
CA ALA A 66 1.26 -4.32 42.42
C ALA A 66 1.41 -3.57 41.12
N ALA A 67 1.91 -2.32 41.14
CA ALA A 67 2.17 -1.55 39.91
C ALA A 67 3.25 -2.24 39.10
N ASP A 68 2.93 -2.60 37.83
CA ASP A 68 3.85 -3.33 36.96
C ASP A 68 3.57 -3.06 35.51
N GLU A 69 4.46 -3.48 34.62
CA GLU A 69 4.28 -3.51 33.17
C GLU A 69 3.56 -4.80 32.76
N VAL A 70 2.43 -4.65 32.13
CA VAL A 70 1.58 -5.73 31.64
C VAL A 70 1.64 -5.75 30.10
N GLU A 71 1.81 -6.93 29.51
CA GLU A 71 1.68 -7.15 28.08
C GLU A 71 0.25 -7.64 27.76
N VAL A 72 -0.44 -6.92 26.87
CA VAL A 72 -1.76 -7.32 26.35
C VAL A 72 -1.56 -7.82 24.92
N ARG A 73 -1.92 -9.08 24.66
CA ARG A 73 -1.86 -9.73 23.34
C ARG A 73 -3.26 -9.90 22.80
N PHE A 74 -3.49 -9.53 21.56
CA PHE A 74 -4.85 -9.53 21.02
C PHE A 74 -4.88 -9.78 19.50
N LEU A 75 -5.95 -10.40 19.05
CA LEU A 75 -6.30 -10.62 17.66
C LEU A 75 -7.82 -10.83 17.55
N GLY A 76 -8.43 -10.37 16.48
CA GLY A 76 -9.85 -10.58 16.21
C GLY A 76 -10.18 -10.44 14.73
N ALA A 77 -11.27 -11.04 14.30
CA ALA A 77 -11.76 -10.93 12.93
C ALA A 77 -13.28 -10.59 12.91
N SER A 78 -13.70 -9.62 12.00
CA SER A 78 -12.88 -9.07 10.92
C SER A 78 -12.17 -7.78 11.30
N ARG A 79 -12.75 -6.95 12.17
CA ARG A 79 -12.19 -5.69 12.69
C ARG A 79 -12.46 -5.56 14.17
N PHE A 80 -11.63 -4.77 14.85
CA PHE A 80 -11.89 -4.44 16.26
C PHE A 80 -11.27 -3.10 16.66
N VAL A 81 -11.85 -2.52 17.71
CA VAL A 81 -11.23 -1.49 18.55
C VAL A 81 -11.19 -2.02 19.98
N LEU A 82 -10.08 -1.76 20.67
CA LEU A 82 -9.82 -2.19 22.04
C LEU A 82 -9.63 -0.97 22.93
N TRP A 83 -10.30 -0.97 24.08
CA TRP A 83 -10.15 0.02 25.16
C TRP A 83 -9.59 -0.66 26.40
N LEU A 84 -8.80 0.09 27.15
CA LEU A 84 -8.36 -0.26 28.51
C LEU A 84 -8.86 0.81 29.47
N ASP A 85 -9.63 0.41 30.46
CA ASP A 85 -10.24 1.29 31.46
C ASP A 85 -11.03 2.48 30.84
N GLY A 86 -11.71 2.21 29.75
CA GLY A 86 -12.49 3.18 28.98
C GLY A 86 -11.69 4.09 28.04
N SER A 87 -10.37 4.01 28.07
CA SER A 87 -9.48 4.75 27.17
C SER A 87 -9.14 3.92 25.93
N TYR A 88 -9.14 4.56 24.74
CA TYR A 88 -8.69 3.90 23.51
C TYR A 88 -7.29 3.30 23.70
N PHE A 89 -7.15 2.03 23.42
CA PHE A 89 -5.91 1.29 23.62
C PHE A 89 -5.29 0.84 22.29
N SER A 90 -6.03 0.18 21.42
CA SER A 90 -5.55 -0.29 20.11
C SER A 90 -6.69 -0.61 19.17
N GLU A 91 -6.34 -0.96 17.94
CA GLU A 91 -7.28 -1.42 16.91
C GLU A 91 -6.63 -2.44 15.97
N GLY A 92 -7.44 -3.18 15.25
CA GLY A 92 -6.95 -4.19 14.30
C GLY A 92 -8.07 -4.92 13.55
N PRO A 93 -7.70 -6.09 13.04
CA PRO A 93 -6.38 -6.69 13.05
C PRO A 93 -5.42 -6.02 12.04
N ALA A 94 -4.11 -6.23 12.20
CA ALA A 94 -3.24 -6.30 11.03
C ALA A 94 -3.72 -7.47 10.18
N ARG A 95 -3.77 -7.31 8.84
CA ARG A 95 -4.21 -8.39 7.94
C ARG A 95 -3.35 -9.63 8.11
N PHE A 96 -3.95 -10.80 8.18
CA PHE A 96 -3.23 -12.04 8.44
C PHE A 96 -3.77 -13.21 7.60
N ILE A 97 -3.02 -14.28 7.55
CA ILE A 97 -3.37 -15.54 6.92
C ILE A 97 -3.84 -16.49 8.02
N ALA A 98 -4.98 -17.15 7.85
CA ALA A 98 -5.56 -18.02 8.89
C ALA A 98 -4.60 -19.14 9.34
N GLU A 99 -3.78 -19.65 8.42
CA GLU A 99 -2.76 -20.66 8.70
C GLU A 99 -1.55 -20.12 9.47
N TYR A 100 -1.36 -18.79 9.48
CA TYR A 100 -0.28 -18.05 10.14
C TYR A 100 -0.83 -16.80 10.82
N PRO A 101 -1.69 -16.93 11.85
CA PRO A 101 -2.30 -15.81 12.52
C PRO A 101 -1.25 -15.02 13.32
N GLU A 102 -1.19 -13.70 13.09
CA GLU A 102 -0.24 -12.80 13.73
C GLU A 102 -0.97 -11.95 14.78
N TYR A 103 -0.70 -12.17 16.06
CA TYR A 103 -1.28 -11.37 17.14
C TYR A 103 -0.50 -10.07 17.36
N GLN A 104 -1.24 -9.00 17.66
CA GLN A 104 -0.68 -7.73 18.11
C GLN A 104 -0.41 -7.82 19.61
N SER A 105 0.64 -7.14 20.09
CA SER A 105 0.91 -6.98 21.53
C SER A 105 1.24 -5.54 21.86
N ARG A 106 0.82 -5.11 23.05
CA ARG A 106 1.14 -3.79 23.59
C ARG A 106 1.45 -3.88 25.06
N ARG A 107 2.50 -3.20 25.48
CA ARG A 107 2.88 -3.10 26.89
C ARG A 107 2.37 -1.81 27.49
N VAL A 108 1.88 -1.91 28.71
CA VAL A 108 1.35 -0.78 29.47
C VAL A 108 1.65 -0.93 30.95
N ARG A 109 2.04 0.17 31.58
CA ARG A 109 2.21 0.20 33.03
C ARG A 109 0.87 0.47 33.70
N LEU A 110 0.44 -0.45 34.58
CA LEU A 110 -0.80 -0.36 35.32
C LEU A 110 -0.54 -0.20 36.81
N ASN A 111 -1.46 0.45 37.54
CA ASN A 111 -1.47 0.54 38.98
C ASN A 111 -2.12 -0.71 39.60
N PRO A 112 -1.92 -0.99 40.88
CA PRO A 112 -2.63 -2.08 41.56
C PRO A 112 -4.15 -1.85 41.51
N GLY A 113 -4.92 -2.92 41.28
CA GLY A 113 -6.37 -2.85 41.30
C GLY A 113 -7.03 -3.62 40.17
N LYS A 114 -8.32 -3.39 40.05
CA LYS A 114 -9.15 -3.99 38.97
C LYS A 114 -9.09 -3.15 37.69
N HIS A 115 -8.90 -3.82 36.59
CA HIS A 115 -8.84 -3.23 35.25
C HIS A 115 -9.84 -3.91 34.32
N VAL A 116 -10.29 -3.19 33.29
CA VAL A 116 -11.25 -3.67 32.31
C VAL A 116 -10.69 -3.47 30.90
N LEU A 117 -10.62 -4.56 30.15
CA LEU A 117 -10.47 -4.55 28.70
C LEU A 117 -11.85 -4.60 28.07
N ALA A 118 -12.12 -3.70 27.14
CA ALA A 118 -13.35 -3.65 26.38
C ALA A 118 -13.06 -3.67 24.88
N ALA A 119 -13.67 -4.59 24.12
CA ALA A 119 -13.43 -4.68 22.69
C ALA A 119 -14.75 -4.66 21.91
N GLU A 120 -14.83 -3.81 20.90
CA GLU A 120 -15.86 -3.88 19.87
C GLU A 120 -15.28 -4.65 18.69
N VAL A 121 -15.92 -5.75 18.29
CA VAL A 121 -15.49 -6.60 17.20
C VAL A 121 -16.60 -6.68 16.15
N HIS A 122 -16.27 -6.30 14.95
CA HIS A 122 -17.17 -6.38 13.80
C HIS A 122 -16.84 -7.61 12.95
N TYR A 123 -17.82 -8.48 12.78
CA TYR A 123 -17.78 -9.59 11.83
C TYR A 123 -18.39 -9.17 10.50
N GLU A 124 -17.58 -8.96 9.48
CA GLU A 124 -18.06 -8.56 8.15
C GLU A 124 -18.78 -9.69 7.42
N GLY A 125 -18.38 -10.95 7.62
CA GLY A 125 -18.98 -12.14 7.01
C GLY A 125 -18.81 -12.16 5.48
N LEU A 126 -17.69 -11.64 4.98
CA LEU A 126 -17.33 -11.63 3.57
C LEU A 126 -15.82 -11.44 3.39
N THR A 127 -15.29 -11.93 2.29
CA THR A 127 -13.90 -11.67 1.89
C THR A 127 -13.77 -10.26 1.35
N THR A 128 -12.80 -9.52 1.90
CA THR A 128 -12.37 -8.20 1.41
C THR A 128 -10.95 -8.26 0.87
N ARG A 129 -10.43 -7.14 0.38
CA ARG A 129 -8.99 -7.03 0.03
C ARG A 129 -8.07 -7.11 1.26
N LEU A 130 -8.61 -6.93 2.47
CA LEU A 130 -7.83 -6.95 3.71
C LEU A 130 -7.76 -8.34 4.33
N LEU A 131 -8.89 -9.04 4.38
CA LEU A 131 -9.00 -10.31 5.09
C LEU A 131 -9.96 -11.25 4.37
N ARG A 132 -9.64 -12.56 4.33
CA ARG A 132 -10.57 -13.60 3.92
C ARG A 132 -11.67 -13.76 4.96
N ASP A 133 -12.86 -14.11 4.50
CA ASP A 133 -13.94 -14.52 5.38
C ASP A 133 -13.54 -15.77 6.16
N MET A 134 -13.79 -15.73 7.45
CA MET A 134 -13.58 -16.83 8.39
C MET A 134 -14.56 -16.72 9.54
N PRO A 135 -14.87 -17.79 10.26
CA PRO A 135 -15.69 -17.70 11.46
C PRO A 135 -15.16 -16.62 12.40
N PRO A 136 -16.02 -15.73 12.90
CA PRO A 136 -15.62 -14.61 13.73
C PRO A 136 -15.02 -15.05 15.06
N PHE A 137 -14.07 -14.27 15.57
CA PHE A 137 -13.47 -14.52 16.87
C PHE A 137 -12.88 -13.26 17.49
N TRP A 138 -12.76 -13.30 18.78
CA TRP A 138 -11.97 -12.42 19.62
C TRP A 138 -10.97 -13.23 20.45
N MET A 139 -9.72 -12.86 20.46
CA MET A 139 -8.65 -13.41 21.29
C MET A 139 -7.94 -12.28 22.01
N CYS A 140 -7.84 -12.39 23.33
CA CYS A 140 -7.06 -11.45 24.12
C CYS A 140 -6.50 -12.13 25.35
N GLN A 141 -5.20 -11.96 25.61
CA GLN A 141 -4.46 -12.43 26.77
C GLN A 141 -3.83 -11.24 27.48
N VAL A 142 -3.77 -11.32 28.80
CA VAL A 142 -3.03 -10.40 29.66
C VAL A 142 -1.87 -11.17 30.27
N VAL A 143 -0.64 -10.70 30.06
CA VAL A 143 0.58 -11.38 30.52
C VAL A 143 1.35 -10.46 31.46
N LEU A 144 1.67 -10.96 32.67
CA LEU A 144 2.48 -10.29 33.67
C LEU A 144 3.70 -11.13 33.95
N ARG A 145 4.88 -10.58 33.76
CA ARG A 145 6.17 -11.28 34.03
C ARG A 145 6.29 -12.64 33.31
N GLY A 146 5.67 -12.79 32.15
CA GLY A 146 5.68 -14.03 31.36
C GLY A 146 4.56 -15.02 31.69
N GLU A 147 3.75 -14.76 32.71
CA GLU A 147 2.61 -15.60 33.08
C GLU A 147 1.28 -14.97 32.67
N GLU A 148 0.34 -15.79 32.21
CA GLU A 148 -0.99 -15.32 31.84
C GLU A 148 -1.83 -15.04 33.07
N ILE A 149 -2.41 -13.84 33.16
CA ILE A 149 -3.41 -13.47 34.16
C ILE A 149 -4.80 -13.85 33.62
N PRO A 150 -5.61 -14.57 34.42
CA PRO A 150 -6.96 -14.90 34.05
C PRO A 150 -7.80 -13.64 33.80
N VAL A 151 -8.51 -13.58 32.66
CA VAL A 151 -9.44 -12.52 32.31
C VAL A 151 -10.85 -13.07 32.29
N GLY A 152 -11.72 -12.52 33.12
CA GLY A 152 -13.16 -12.91 33.15
C GLY A 152 -13.96 -12.24 32.04
N TRP A 153 -14.14 -12.91 30.90
CA TRP A 153 -14.80 -12.35 29.73
C TRP A 153 -16.34 -12.49 29.80
N LYS A 154 -17.02 -11.41 29.44
CA LYS A 154 -18.44 -11.34 29.12
C LYS A 154 -18.63 -10.73 27.75
N ALA A 155 -19.70 -11.08 27.06
CA ALA A 155 -19.97 -10.60 25.71
C ALA A 155 -21.47 -10.31 25.50
N ALA A 156 -21.75 -9.38 24.60
CA ALA A 156 -23.07 -9.05 24.13
C ALA A 156 -23.05 -8.66 22.66
N ARG A 157 -24.13 -8.94 21.92
CA ARG A 157 -24.34 -8.35 20.61
C ARG A 157 -24.71 -6.88 20.79
N LEU A 158 -23.99 -5.98 20.10
CA LEU A 158 -24.36 -4.57 20.07
C LEU A 158 -25.60 -4.38 19.19
N GLY A 159 -26.64 -3.83 19.77
CA GLY A 159 -27.87 -3.48 19.07
C GLY A 159 -27.73 -2.18 18.28
N GLY A 160 -28.75 -1.89 17.49
CA GLY A 160 -28.84 -0.61 16.76
C GLY A 160 -28.11 -0.53 15.44
N PHE A 161 -27.26 -1.49 15.10
CA PHE A 161 -26.69 -1.58 13.77
C PHE A 161 -27.69 -2.22 12.79
N GLU A 162 -27.89 -1.57 11.64
CA GLU A 162 -28.61 -2.14 10.52
C GLU A 162 -27.63 -2.94 9.65
N SER A 163 -27.90 -4.24 9.53
CA SER A 163 -27.01 -5.17 8.86
C SER A 163 -27.14 -5.10 7.34
N LYS A 164 -26.01 -5.14 6.64
CA LYS A 164 -25.91 -5.26 5.17
C LYS A 164 -26.65 -4.16 4.40
N VAL A 165 -26.70 -2.95 4.94
CA VAL A 165 -27.33 -1.81 4.27
C VAL A 165 -26.66 -1.51 2.95
N ARG A 166 -25.33 -1.28 2.96
CA ARG A 166 -24.51 -1.02 1.77
C ARG A 166 -23.06 -1.36 2.01
N ARG A 167 -22.37 -1.86 0.99
CA ARG A 167 -20.91 -1.99 1.04
C ARG A 167 -20.25 -0.66 0.73
N ILE A 168 -19.07 -0.43 1.29
CA ILE A 168 -18.21 0.69 0.88
C ILE A 168 -17.97 0.58 -0.63
N ASN A 169 -17.61 -0.60 -1.10
CA ASN A 169 -17.56 -1.03 -2.50
C ASN A 169 -17.37 -2.56 -2.57
N PRO A 170 -17.29 -3.19 -3.75
CA PRO A 170 -17.11 -4.64 -3.87
C PRO A 170 -15.83 -5.21 -3.24
N GLU A 171 -14.77 -4.42 -3.07
CA GLU A 171 -13.48 -4.84 -2.52
C GLU A 171 -13.39 -4.67 -0.99
N LEU A 172 -14.24 -3.83 -0.42
CA LEU A 172 -14.27 -3.48 1.00
C LEU A 172 -15.56 -3.96 1.70
N GLY A 173 -15.60 -3.84 3.02
CA GLY A 173 -16.70 -4.27 3.85
C GLY A 173 -17.93 -3.34 3.83
N TRP A 174 -18.72 -3.41 4.90
CA TRP A 174 -19.96 -2.66 5.08
C TRP A 174 -19.70 -1.25 5.59
N ILE A 175 -20.58 -0.30 5.25
CA ILE A 175 -20.65 0.99 5.94
C ILE A 175 -21.28 0.79 7.32
N GLU A 176 -20.99 1.69 8.24
CA GLU A 176 -21.71 1.72 9.51
C GLU A 176 -23.03 2.47 9.37
N TRP A 177 -24.11 1.80 9.80
CA TRP A 177 -25.45 2.35 9.84
C TRP A 177 -26.06 2.04 11.20
N ALA A 178 -26.02 3.02 12.11
CA ALA A 178 -26.30 2.73 13.53
C ALA A 178 -27.31 3.70 14.16
N ASP A 179 -28.28 3.13 14.88
CA ASP A 179 -29.15 3.87 15.83
C ASP A 179 -28.52 3.74 17.23
N THR A 180 -27.76 4.73 17.64
CA THR A 180 -27.02 4.72 18.90
C THR A 180 -27.94 4.81 20.14
N ARG A 181 -29.20 5.13 19.98
CA ARG A 181 -30.22 5.08 21.07
C ARG A 181 -30.45 3.66 21.56
N LYS A 182 -30.16 2.66 20.70
CA LYS A 182 -30.32 1.22 21.01
C LYS A 182 -29.01 0.57 21.53
N GLN A 183 -27.94 1.37 21.67
CA GLN A 183 -26.68 0.88 22.19
C GLN A 183 -26.52 1.26 23.68
N PRO A 184 -25.93 0.40 24.51
CA PRO A 184 -25.62 0.75 25.88
C PRO A 184 -24.59 1.90 25.92
N PRO A 185 -24.88 3.01 26.65
CA PRO A 185 -23.94 4.12 26.73
C PRO A 185 -22.71 3.75 27.56
N SER A 186 -21.53 4.22 27.15
CA SER A 186 -20.29 4.12 27.91
C SER A 186 -19.94 2.70 28.39
N TRP A 187 -20.33 1.70 27.61
CA TRP A 187 -20.11 0.29 27.96
C TRP A 187 -18.60 -0.09 28.03
N GLN A 188 -17.73 0.75 27.49
CA GLN A 188 -16.29 0.59 27.55
C GLN A 188 -15.71 0.94 28.95
N ASN A 189 -16.45 1.71 29.76
CA ASN A 189 -15.95 2.22 31.05
C ASN A 189 -15.97 1.14 32.16
N PRO A 190 -15.01 1.17 33.10
CA PRO A 190 -14.98 0.23 34.21
C PRO A 190 -16.27 0.20 35.06
N SER A 191 -16.95 1.35 35.18
CA SER A 191 -18.16 1.49 36.00
C SER A 191 -19.44 0.94 35.34
N PHE A 192 -19.37 0.44 34.10
CA PHE A 192 -20.55 -0.10 33.41
C PHE A 192 -20.97 -1.44 34.05
N ASP A 193 -22.28 -1.56 34.30
CA ASP A 193 -22.88 -2.81 34.80
C ASP A 193 -23.11 -3.81 33.66
N ASP A 194 -22.26 -4.81 33.59
CA ASP A 194 -22.32 -5.89 32.60
C ASP A 194 -22.93 -7.20 33.15
N THR A 195 -23.68 -7.14 34.24
CA THR A 195 -24.30 -8.33 34.88
C THR A 195 -25.25 -9.07 33.96
N SER A 196 -25.90 -8.37 33.04
CA SER A 196 -26.80 -8.94 32.03
C SER A 196 -26.07 -9.58 30.83
N TRP A 197 -24.78 -9.40 30.69
CA TRP A 197 -23.98 -9.97 29.61
C TRP A 197 -23.62 -11.42 29.92
N THR A 198 -23.50 -12.24 28.89
CA THR A 198 -23.22 -13.67 29.02
C THR A 198 -21.75 -13.99 28.78
N PRO A 199 -21.21 -15.04 29.37
CA PRO A 199 -19.89 -15.54 28.99
C PRO A 199 -19.85 -15.90 27.49
N PRO A 200 -18.80 -15.52 26.76
CA PRO A 200 -18.61 -15.97 25.39
C PRO A 200 -18.27 -17.46 25.33
N VAL A 201 -18.43 -18.04 24.16
CA VAL A 201 -18.10 -19.46 23.88
C VAL A 201 -16.87 -19.53 22.96
N ASP A 202 -16.25 -20.71 22.87
CA ASP A 202 -15.17 -20.93 21.93
C ASP A 202 -15.64 -20.73 20.47
N SER A 203 -14.87 -19.96 19.71
CA SER A 203 -15.13 -19.74 18.31
C SER A 203 -14.93 -21.02 17.50
N LYS A 204 -15.62 -21.12 16.36
CA LYS A 204 -15.44 -22.21 15.40
C LYS A 204 -14.32 -21.98 14.41
N VAL A 205 -13.56 -20.89 14.54
CA VAL A 205 -12.46 -20.58 13.67
C VAL A 205 -11.35 -21.63 13.80
N ARG A 206 -10.75 -21.98 12.68
CA ARG A 206 -9.56 -22.83 12.65
C ARG A 206 -8.39 -21.98 12.24
N LEU A 207 -7.44 -21.82 13.12
CA LEU A 207 -6.23 -21.03 12.92
C LEU A 207 -5.01 -21.93 13.09
N GLY A 208 -3.94 -21.60 12.38
CA GLY A 208 -2.65 -22.24 12.58
C GLY A 208 -1.96 -21.76 13.86
N THR A 209 -0.65 -21.93 13.94
CA THR A 209 0.13 -21.49 15.09
C THR A 209 0.21 -19.97 15.11
N PHE A 210 -0.14 -19.38 16.25
CA PHE A 210 -0.06 -17.93 16.45
C PHE A 210 1.39 -17.45 16.49
N GLU A 211 1.68 -16.43 15.71
CA GLU A 211 2.98 -15.74 15.69
C GLU A 211 2.83 -14.30 16.22
N PRO A 212 3.84 -13.73 16.88
CA PRO A 212 3.79 -12.32 17.23
C PRO A 212 3.92 -11.46 15.95
N LEU A 213 3.11 -10.42 15.84
CA LEU A 213 3.24 -9.42 14.78
C LEU A 213 4.58 -8.68 14.95
N ARG A 214 5.49 -8.86 14.01
CA ARG A 214 6.85 -8.28 14.04
C ARG A 214 6.91 -6.91 13.37
N LEU A 215 5.92 -6.07 13.63
CA LEU A 215 5.88 -4.67 13.20
C LEU A 215 5.98 -3.74 14.40
N GLY A 216 6.31 -2.48 14.14
CA GLY A 216 6.07 -1.40 15.09
C GLY A 216 4.58 -1.16 15.32
N GLU A 217 4.26 -0.38 16.35
CA GLU A 217 2.88 0.04 16.60
C GLU A 217 2.36 0.88 15.42
N LEU A 218 1.16 0.57 14.96
CA LEU A 218 0.44 1.45 14.02
C LEU A 218 0.18 2.79 14.69
N GLN A 219 0.56 3.86 14.02
CA GLN A 219 0.33 5.21 14.51
C GLN A 219 -1.15 5.57 14.35
N SER A 220 -1.80 5.96 15.46
CA SER A 220 -3.09 6.64 15.44
C SER A 220 -2.84 8.12 15.73
N MET A 221 -2.58 8.90 14.69
CA MET A 221 -2.15 10.29 14.82
C MET A 221 -3.37 11.22 14.88
N PRO A 222 -3.62 11.91 16.00
CA PRO A 222 -4.73 12.85 16.10
C PRO A 222 -4.41 14.16 15.35
N HIS A 223 -5.38 14.61 14.56
CA HIS A 223 -5.37 15.90 13.89
C HIS A 223 -6.59 16.70 14.34
N THR A 224 -6.39 17.87 14.90
CA THR A 224 -7.50 18.81 15.18
C THR A 224 -8.06 19.31 13.86
N LEU A 225 -9.35 19.14 13.67
CA LEU A 225 -10.05 19.57 12.46
C LEU A 225 -10.47 21.05 12.56
N ARG A 226 -10.39 21.72 11.42
CA ARG A 226 -10.96 23.06 11.23
C ARG A 226 -11.85 23.02 9.99
N ALA A 227 -13.08 23.45 10.14
CA ALA A 227 -14.01 23.49 9.03
C ALA A 227 -13.48 24.37 7.90
N LEU A 228 -13.33 23.82 6.70
CA LEU A 228 -13.04 24.57 5.48
C LEU A 228 -14.24 25.44 5.09
N SER A 229 -15.45 24.90 5.27
CA SER A 229 -16.72 25.57 5.07
C SER A 229 -17.80 24.93 5.90
N GLN A 230 -18.84 25.67 6.25
CA GLN A 230 -19.95 25.23 7.07
C GLN A 230 -21.21 26.07 6.81
N GLY A 231 -22.36 25.59 7.22
CA GLY A 231 -23.63 26.29 7.08
C GLY A 231 -24.83 25.42 7.46
N THR A 232 -26.00 25.86 7.03
CA THR A 232 -27.25 25.12 7.18
C THR A 232 -27.50 24.21 5.98
N LEU A 233 -28.36 23.23 6.14
CA LEU A 233 -28.79 22.32 5.07
C LEU A 233 -30.31 22.12 5.05
N VAL A 234 -30.82 21.75 3.87
CA VAL A 234 -32.18 21.31 3.66
C VAL A 234 -32.17 20.02 2.84
N GLU A 235 -32.89 19.00 3.30
CA GLU A 235 -33.11 17.75 2.56
C GLU A 235 -34.34 17.92 1.65
N GLN A 236 -34.10 18.19 0.37
CA GLN A 236 -35.18 18.49 -0.58
C GLN A 236 -35.92 17.24 -1.07
N PHE A 237 -35.21 16.09 -1.10
CA PHE A 237 -35.73 14.89 -1.76
C PHE A 237 -36.16 13.79 -0.78
N GLY A 238 -35.80 13.90 0.52
CA GLY A 238 -36.24 13.01 1.57
C GLY A 238 -36.19 11.54 1.20
N TYR A 239 -37.29 10.87 1.25
CA TYR A 239 -37.46 9.43 1.01
C TYR A 239 -37.53 9.02 -0.47
N GLU A 240 -37.58 9.96 -1.41
CA GLU A 240 -37.71 9.67 -2.84
C GLU A 240 -36.41 9.15 -3.43
N ILE A 241 -35.26 9.35 -2.75
CA ILE A 241 -33.95 8.86 -3.18
C ILE A 241 -33.49 7.73 -2.29
N ASP A 242 -33.60 6.50 -2.77
CA ASP A 242 -33.17 5.28 -2.08
C ASP A 242 -31.67 4.98 -2.28
N ASP A 243 -30.84 5.98 -2.48
CA ASP A 243 -29.40 5.88 -2.57
C ASP A 243 -28.74 6.83 -1.58
N PRO A 244 -28.22 6.35 -0.43
CA PRO A 244 -27.71 7.22 0.62
C PRO A 244 -26.62 8.19 0.16
N PRO A 245 -25.62 7.80 -0.66
CA PRO A 245 -24.65 8.75 -1.21
C PRO A 245 -25.29 9.83 -2.07
N ALA A 246 -26.24 9.48 -2.94
CA ALA A 246 -26.93 10.44 -3.79
C ALA A 246 -27.79 11.41 -2.96
N ARG A 247 -28.50 10.90 -1.96
CA ARG A 247 -29.30 11.71 -1.05
C ARG A 247 -28.44 12.75 -0.32
N LEU A 248 -27.30 12.34 0.24
CA LEU A 248 -26.36 13.26 0.89
C LEU A 248 -25.83 14.31 -0.08
N PHE A 249 -25.39 13.91 -1.27
CA PHE A 249 -24.78 14.80 -2.26
C PHE A 249 -25.79 15.84 -2.81
N LEU A 250 -27.07 15.48 -2.91
CA LEU A 250 -28.12 16.33 -3.48
C LEU A 250 -28.77 17.27 -2.47
N ARG A 251 -28.44 17.18 -1.18
CA ARG A 251 -28.96 18.15 -0.19
C ARG A 251 -28.58 19.58 -0.55
N CYS A 252 -29.53 20.50 -0.37
CA CYS A 252 -29.24 21.90 -0.50
C CYS A 252 -28.37 22.37 0.69
N LEU A 253 -27.23 22.96 0.41
CA LEU A 253 -26.33 23.54 1.41
C LEU A 253 -26.30 25.06 1.26
N GLY A 254 -26.58 25.77 2.36
CA GLY A 254 -26.63 27.21 2.39
C GLY A 254 -28.04 27.75 2.28
N GLU A 255 -28.22 28.87 1.60
CA GLU A 255 -29.53 29.52 1.42
C GLU A 255 -30.44 28.68 0.52
N CYS A 256 -31.58 28.30 1.04
CA CYS A 256 -32.63 27.56 0.37
C CYS A 256 -33.96 28.23 0.67
N GLU A 257 -34.97 28.03 -0.23
CA GLU A 257 -36.33 28.53 -0.02
C GLU A 257 -37.02 27.88 1.19
N LEU A 258 -36.66 26.68 1.55
CA LEU A 258 -37.18 25.94 2.69
C LEU A 258 -36.40 26.29 3.97
N PRO A 259 -37.06 26.23 5.15
CA PRO A 259 -36.42 26.41 6.43
C PRO A 259 -35.26 25.39 6.63
N PRO A 260 -34.17 25.82 7.28
CA PRO A 260 -33.07 24.90 7.59
C PRO A 260 -33.54 23.69 8.42
N GLN A 261 -33.11 22.52 8.01
CA GLN A 261 -33.39 21.25 8.68
C GLN A 261 -32.20 20.67 9.42
N GLY A 262 -31.02 21.27 9.24
CA GLY A 262 -29.79 20.83 9.86
C GLY A 262 -28.62 21.73 9.57
N VAL A 263 -27.45 21.26 9.97
CA VAL A 263 -26.16 21.92 9.75
C VAL A 263 -25.18 20.97 9.05
N TRP A 264 -24.21 21.56 8.38
CA TRP A 264 -23.13 20.81 7.76
C TRP A 264 -21.77 21.46 7.99
N ARG A 265 -20.71 20.64 8.01
CA ARG A 265 -19.31 21.07 8.00
C ARG A 265 -18.50 20.26 7.02
N ARG A 266 -17.59 20.93 6.32
CA ARG A 266 -16.60 20.27 5.42
C ARG A 266 -15.21 20.54 5.92
N TYR A 267 -14.37 19.52 5.85
CA TYR A 267 -12.98 19.56 6.28
C TYR A 267 -12.06 19.17 5.12
N ASP A 268 -10.93 19.87 4.98
CA ASP A 268 -9.78 19.41 4.17
C ASP A 268 -8.74 18.82 5.12
N LEU A 269 -8.44 17.53 4.96
CA LEU A 269 -7.42 16.84 5.73
C LEU A 269 -5.99 17.15 5.25
N GLY A 270 -5.83 18.06 4.28
CA GLY A 270 -4.56 18.51 3.72
C GLY A 270 -3.98 17.59 2.66
N ARG A 271 -4.24 16.29 2.74
CA ARG A 271 -3.92 15.26 1.77
C ARG A 271 -4.89 14.10 1.90
N VAL A 272 -4.83 13.13 0.98
CA VAL A 272 -5.54 11.87 1.19
C VAL A 272 -4.93 11.18 2.42
N ARG A 273 -5.79 10.76 3.35
CA ARG A 273 -5.45 10.04 4.57
C ARG A 273 -6.35 8.83 4.73
N LEU A 274 -5.82 7.78 5.32
CA LEU A 274 -6.62 6.69 5.85
C LEU A 274 -6.86 6.95 7.34
N GLY A 275 -8.10 6.87 7.79
CA GLY A 275 -8.41 7.12 9.19
C GLY A 275 -9.90 7.27 9.45
N ARG A 276 -10.24 7.90 10.56
CA ARG A 276 -11.62 8.09 11.00
C ARG A 276 -11.82 9.39 11.75
N PRO A 277 -13.02 10.00 11.71
CA PRO A 277 -13.36 11.12 12.59
C PRO A 277 -13.46 10.64 14.03
N ARG A 278 -13.16 11.54 14.95
CA ARG A 278 -13.45 11.45 16.36
C ARG A 278 -14.15 12.74 16.78
N LEU A 279 -15.46 12.78 16.55
CA LEU A 279 -16.26 13.98 16.79
C LEU A 279 -17.11 13.83 18.03
N VAL A 280 -17.11 14.85 18.90
CA VAL A 280 -18.10 14.98 19.97
C VAL A 280 -19.12 16.04 19.55
N LEU A 281 -20.37 15.60 19.39
CA LEU A 281 -21.49 16.45 19.03
C LEU A 281 -22.51 16.45 20.19
N ASP A 282 -23.03 17.64 20.55
CA ASP A 282 -24.22 17.76 21.36
C ASP A 282 -25.38 18.02 20.40
N ALA A 283 -26.30 17.07 20.34
CA ALA A 283 -27.45 17.09 19.42
C ALA A 283 -28.63 16.39 20.07
N PRO A 284 -29.91 16.73 19.67
CA PRO A 284 -31.10 16.06 20.22
C PRO A 284 -31.13 14.58 19.86
N ALA A 285 -31.83 13.81 20.70
CA ALA A 285 -32.11 12.39 20.41
C ALA A 285 -32.89 12.25 19.10
N GLY A 286 -32.44 11.35 18.23
CA GLY A 286 -33.00 11.17 16.90
C GLY A 286 -32.38 12.04 15.80
N ALA A 287 -31.43 12.94 16.12
CA ALA A 287 -30.63 13.66 15.11
C ALA A 287 -29.89 12.66 14.25
N VAL A 288 -29.96 12.85 12.93
CA VAL A 288 -29.17 12.03 11.98
C VAL A 288 -27.81 12.67 11.76
N VAL A 289 -26.75 11.90 11.92
CA VAL A 289 -25.37 12.33 11.73
C VAL A 289 -24.74 11.46 10.63
N GLU A 290 -24.30 12.08 9.56
CA GLU A 290 -23.69 11.39 8.42
C GLU A 290 -22.28 11.94 8.14
N PHE A 291 -21.36 11.02 7.88
CA PHE A 291 -19.99 11.31 7.48
C PHE A 291 -19.78 10.84 6.05
N ALA A 292 -19.33 11.71 5.18
CA ALA A 292 -19.01 11.40 3.79
C ALA A 292 -17.54 11.73 3.50
N TYR A 293 -16.87 10.89 2.69
CA TYR A 293 -15.45 11.03 2.39
C TYR A 293 -15.20 10.97 0.89
N SER A 294 -14.25 11.78 0.40
CA SER A 294 -13.79 11.73 -0.99
C SER A 294 -12.33 12.17 -1.14
N GLU A 295 -11.68 11.74 -2.21
CA GLU A 295 -10.32 12.17 -2.56
C GLU A 295 -10.28 13.57 -3.15
N SER A 296 -11.37 14.01 -3.77
CA SER A 296 -11.52 15.32 -4.41
C SER A 296 -12.94 15.86 -4.23
N LEU A 297 -13.11 17.14 -4.47
CA LEU A 297 -14.45 17.77 -4.48
C LEU A 297 -15.04 17.76 -5.91
N GLU A 298 -16.32 17.43 -6.03
CA GLU A 298 -17.10 17.61 -7.24
C GLU A 298 -18.06 18.78 -7.07
N ARG A 299 -17.94 19.81 -7.91
CA ARG A 299 -18.72 21.06 -7.77
C ARG A 299 -18.64 21.66 -6.36
N GLY A 300 -17.45 21.60 -5.75
CA GLY A 300 -17.22 22.06 -4.39
C GLY A 300 -17.82 21.19 -3.28
N ARG A 301 -18.35 20.00 -3.56
CA ARG A 301 -18.98 19.07 -2.61
C ARG A 301 -18.19 17.77 -2.46
N VAL A 302 -18.26 17.17 -1.30
CA VAL A 302 -17.82 15.80 -1.10
C VAL A 302 -18.80 14.88 -1.80
N LYS A 303 -18.31 14.06 -2.73
CA LYS A 303 -19.07 13.07 -3.45
C LYS A 303 -18.69 11.69 -2.94
N PRO A 304 -19.53 11.02 -2.13
CA PRO A 304 -19.15 9.79 -1.44
C PRO A 304 -19.24 8.53 -2.32
N TRP A 305 -18.84 8.65 -3.58
CA TRP A 305 -18.64 7.55 -4.50
C TRP A 305 -17.13 7.36 -4.72
N ILE A 306 -16.75 6.12 -4.81
CA ILE A 306 -15.36 5.75 -5.08
C ILE A 306 -15.17 5.63 -6.58
N THR A 307 -14.20 6.38 -7.10
CA THR A 307 -13.88 6.38 -8.52
C THR A 307 -13.39 4.99 -8.95
N LEU A 308 -13.88 4.51 -10.09
CA LEU A 308 -13.51 3.24 -10.70
C LEU A 308 -13.69 2.00 -9.80
N SER A 309 -14.60 2.07 -8.82
CA SER A 309 -15.06 0.88 -8.12
C SER A 309 -15.72 -0.10 -9.08
N GLY A 310 -15.50 -1.40 -8.87
CA GLY A 310 -16.08 -2.46 -9.69
C GLY A 310 -17.60 -2.62 -9.60
N GLY A 311 -18.27 -1.79 -8.85
CA GLY A 311 -19.70 -1.79 -8.65
C GLY A 311 -20.17 -0.57 -7.85
N PRO A 312 -21.39 -0.59 -7.32
CA PRO A 312 -21.89 0.47 -6.47
C PRO A 312 -20.98 0.72 -5.28
N SER A 313 -20.73 1.98 -4.96
CA SER A 313 -19.88 2.39 -3.85
C SER A 313 -20.60 3.39 -2.94
N CYS A 314 -20.20 3.40 -1.65
CA CYS A 314 -20.77 4.23 -0.63
C CYS A 314 -19.73 4.58 0.43
N ASN A 315 -18.98 5.65 0.21
CA ASN A 315 -17.91 6.06 1.14
C ASN A 315 -18.45 7.01 2.21
N MET A 316 -19.36 6.50 3.05
CA MET A 316 -20.00 7.25 4.11
C MET A 316 -20.34 6.36 5.31
N ASP A 317 -20.76 6.99 6.42
CA ASP A 317 -21.35 6.35 7.59
C ASP A 317 -22.59 7.12 8.02
N HIS A 318 -23.52 6.44 8.70
CA HIS A 318 -24.81 7.00 9.14
C HIS A 318 -25.11 6.62 10.59
N TYR A 319 -25.48 7.61 11.40
CA TYR A 319 -25.84 7.42 12.79
C TYR A 319 -27.11 8.18 13.15
N VAL A 320 -27.91 7.59 14.03
CA VAL A 320 -28.99 8.27 14.75
C VAL A 320 -28.48 8.53 16.17
N ALA A 321 -28.41 9.81 16.56
CA ALA A 321 -27.89 10.24 17.85
C ALA A 321 -28.80 9.84 19.02
N ARG A 322 -28.19 9.48 20.16
CA ARG A 322 -28.92 9.17 21.39
C ARG A 322 -29.45 10.39 22.12
N GLY A 323 -28.89 11.59 21.86
CA GLY A 323 -29.14 12.85 22.50
C GLY A 323 -28.09 13.23 23.53
N GLY A 324 -27.86 14.55 23.65
CA GLY A 324 -26.82 15.14 24.47
C GLY A 324 -25.42 14.95 23.85
N PRO A 325 -24.34 15.29 24.60
CA PRO A 325 -22.97 15.12 24.13
C PRO A 325 -22.66 13.65 23.87
N GLN A 326 -22.29 13.33 22.63
CA GLN A 326 -21.94 11.99 22.17
C GLN A 326 -20.71 12.01 21.29
N GLU A 327 -19.81 11.05 21.51
CA GLU A 327 -18.68 10.80 20.61
C GLU A 327 -19.13 9.90 19.45
N PHE A 328 -18.79 10.32 18.22
CA PHE A 328 -18.93 9.53 16.98
C PHE A 328 -17.54 9.12 16.53
N PHE A 329 -17.31 7.82 16.51
CA PHE A 329 -16.02 7.20 16.22
C PHE A 329 -16.24 5.93 15.39
N PRO A 330 -16.37 6.03 14.06
CA PRO A 330 -16.58 4.87 13.19
C PRO A 330 -15.52 3.79 13.42
N LEU A 331 -15.93 2.52 13.47
CA LEU A 331 -15.01 1.38 13.64
C LEU A 331 -14.12 1.21 12.41
N THR A 332 -14.67 1.43 11.20
CA THR A 332 -13.97 1.22 9.94
C THR A 332 -13.27 2.48 9.46
N PRO A 333 -11.91 2.50 9.40
CA PRO A 333 -11.18 3.61 8.78
C PRO A 333 -11.52 3.72 7.29
N LYS A 334 -11.69 4.94 6.82
CA LYS A 334 -11.97 5.26 5.41
C LYS A 334 -10.92 6.22 4.85
N GLY A 335 -10.63 6.05 3.54
CA GLY A 335 -9.74 6.94 2.82
C GLY A 335 -10.47 8.17 2.28
N GLY A 336 -9.78 9.31 2.29
CA GLY A 336 -10.25 10.55 1.71
C GLY A 336 -9.34 11.73 2.05
N ARG A 337 -9.41 12.80 1.25
CA ARG A 337 -8.83 14.09 1.58
C ARG A 337 -9.89 15.03 2.17
N PHE A 338 -11.11 14.94 1.66
CA PHE A 338 -12.21 15.77 2.12
C PHE A 338 -13.22 14.93 2.86
N MET A 339 -13.68 15.46 4.00
CA MET A 339 -14.76 14.90 4.79
C MET A 339 -15.87 15.93 4.91
N GLU A 340 -17.12 15.51 4.74
CA GLU A 340 -18.31 16.33 4.95
C GLU A 340 -19.18 15.67 5.99
N VAL A 341 -19.61 16.45 6.99
CA VAL A 341 -20.46 15.99 8.10
C VAL A 341 -21.79 16.72 7.98
N HIS A 342 -22.87 15.96 7.91
CA HIS A 342 -24.24 16.48 7.95
C HIS A 342 -24.90 16.08 9.27
N VAL A 343 -25.54 17.03 9.93
CA VAL A 343 -26.35 16.78 11.13
C VAL A 343 -27.75 17.30 10.86
N ILE A 344 -28.70 16.37 10.74
CA ILE A 344 -30.12 16.69 10.48
C ILE A 344 -30.82 16.78 11.83
N ALA A 345 -30.94 17.99 12.31
CA ALA A 345 -31.66 18.40 13.54
C ALA A 345 -31.77 19.93 13.51
N PRO A 346 -32.70 20.55 14.30
CA PRO A 346 -32.78 22.00 14.37
C PRO A 346 -31.42 22.65 14.63
N PRO A 347 -30.95 23.56 13.75
CA PRO A 347 -29.59 24.11 13.79
C PRO A 347 -29.16 24.66 15.15
N GLU A 348 -30.04 25.30 15.86
CA GLU A 348 -29.82 25.91 17.18
C GLU A 348 -29.59 24.88 18.30
N LYS A 349 -29.86 23.59 18.04
CA LYS A 349 -29.68 22.47 18.97
C LYS A 349 -28.48 21.60 18.66
N VAL A 350 -27.63 22.00 17.71
CA VAL A 350 -26.46 21.24 17.31
C VAL A 350 -25.19 21.99 17.65
N HIS A 351 -24.34 21.40 18.51
CA HIS A 351 -23.07 21.97 18.91
C HIS A 351 -21.93 20.99 18.67
N PHE A 352 -20.91 21.41 17.94
CA PHE A 352 -19.66 20.66 17.75
C PHE A 352 -18.74 20.95 18.93
N VAL A 353 -18.53 19.96 19.80
CA VAL A 353 -17.78 20.11 21.06
C VAL A 353 -16.30 19.78 20.86
N ARG A 354 -15.99 18.69 20.10
CA ARG A 354 -14.64 18.30 19.73
C ARG A 354 -14.62 17.81 18.28
N GLU A 355 -13.62 18.23 17.56
CA GLU A 355 -13.46 17.93 16.14
C GLU A 355 -12.04 17.44 15.89
N GLU A 356 -11.86 16.11 15.80
CA GLU A 356 -10.59 15.45 15.56
C GLU A 356 -10.72 14.41 14.44
N TYR A 357 -9.60 14.12 13.78
CA TYR A 357 -9.45 13.01 12.85
C TYR A 357 -8.25 12.17 13.29
N LEU A 358 -8.43 10.88 13.45
CA LEU A 358 -7.36 9.95 13.75
C LEU A 358 -6.85 9.33 12.44
N GLU A 359 -5.68 9.74 12.02
CA GLU A 359 -4.99 9.14 10.89
C GLU A 359 -4.35 7.81 11.31
N ARG A 360 -4.60 6.77 10.52
CA ARG A 360 -3.97 5.46 10.67
C ARG A 360 -2.83 5.34 9.67
N THR A 361 -1.60 5.22 10.15
CA THR A 361 -0.40 5.06 9.33
C THR A 361 0.67 4.27 10.09
N TYR A 362 1.54 3.57 9.38
CA TYR A 362 2.70 2.90 10.00
C TYR A 362 3.84 3.90 10.23
N HIS A 363 4.18 4.67 9.22
CA HIS A 363 5.28 5.62 9.30
C HIS A 363 4.80 7.02 9.71
N GLY A 364 5.54 7.64 10.61
CA GLY A 364 5.37 9.04 11.01
C GLY A 364 5.98 10.02 10.00
N SER A 365 6.62 11.08 10.51
CA SER A 365 7.38 12.02 9.68
C SER A 365 8.60 11.34 9.05
N PRO A 366 8.97 11.68 7.82
CA PRO A 366 10.14 11.09 7.18
C PRO A 366 11.43 11.52 7.87
N GLU A 367 12.41 10.61 7.88
CA GLU A 367 13.80 10.86 8.28
C GLU A 367 14.62 11.38 7.09
N GLY A 368 14.28 10.88 5.89
CA GLY A 368 14.85 11.34 4.63
C GLY A 368 14.33 12.71 4.19
N SER A 369 15.14 13.45 3.42
CA SER A 369 14.76 14.73 2.83
C SER A 369 15.48 14.97 1.50
N PHE A 370 14.95 15.91 0.70
CA PHE A 370 15.53 16.31 -0.57
C PHE A 370 15.18 17.76 -0.88
N GLU A 371 16.19 18.54 -1.23
CA GLU A 371 16.07 19.91 -1.73
C GLU A 371 17.07 20.14 -2.87
N SER A 372 16.61 20.69 -3.97
CA SER A 372 17.42 20.95 -5.18
C SER A 372 17.51 22.42 -5.57
N GLY A 373 16.79 23.30 -4.86
CA GLY A 373 16.58 24.69 -5.25
C GLY A 373 15.54 24.87 -6.36
N ASP A 374 14.97 23.78 -6.90
CA ASP A 374 13.81 23.76 -7.78
C ASP A 374 12.58 23.36 -6.93
N ALA A 375 11.78 24.35 -6.55
CA ALA A 375 10.63 24.17 -5.67
C ALA A 375 9.60 23.14 -6.19
N LEU A 376 9.51 22.92 -7.51
CA LEU A 376 8.64 21.93 -8.09
C LEU A 376 9.20 20.51 -7.87
N LEU A 377 10.49 20.30 -8.07
CA LEU A 377 11.14 19.00 -7.81
C LEU A 377 11.11 18.65 -6.32
N ASP A 378 11.35 19.63 -5.46
CA ASP A 378 11.30 19.46 -4.00
C ASP A 378 9.88 19.06 -3.56
N ARG A 379 8.86 19.73 -4.13
CA ARG A 379 7.45 19.37 -3.91
C ARG A 379 7.12 17.99 -4.47
N ILE A 380 7.63 17.61 -5.65
CA ILE A 380 7.43 16.28 -6.24
C ILE A 380 7.99 15.20 -5.31
N TRP A 381 9.19 15.40 -4.77
CA TRP A 381 9.80 14.47 -3.83
C TRP A 381 8.92 14.27 -2.59
N MET A 382 8.52 15.36 -1.95
CA MET A 382 7.69 15.34 -0.74
C MET A 382 6.31 14.71 -1.00
N THR A 383 5.71 14.97 -2.17
CA THR A 383 4.40 14.39 -2.52
C THR A 383 4.47 12.86 -2.59
N GLY A 384 5.59 12.28 -3.05
CA GLY A 384 5.74 10.81 -3.04
C GLY A 384 5.84 10.25 -1.62
N ILE A 385 6.54 10.92 -0.72
CA ILE A 385 6.55 10.56 0.72
C ILE A 385 5.14 10.61 1.31
N GLU A 386 4.40 11.69 1.08
CA GLU A 386 3.05 11.84 1.65
C GLU A 386 2.05 10.83 1.06
N THR A 387 2.20 10.49 -0.23
CA THR A 387 1.41 9.43 -0.87
C THR A 387 1.73 8.07 -0.27
N TYR A 388 3.01 7.75 -0.09
CA TYR A 388 3.46 6.52 0.54
C TYR A 388 2.93 6.39 1.98
N ARG A 389 3.00 7.46 2.79
CA ARG A 389 2.46 7.49 4.15
C ARG A 389 0.97 7.16 4.18
N ALA A 390 0.18 7.74 3.28
CA ALA A 390 -1.25 7.46 3.17
C ALA A 390 -1.54 5.99 2.82
N CYS A 391 -0.60 5.33 2.13
CA CYS A 391 -0.69 3.93 1.72
C CYS A 391 0.06 2.97 2.64
N SER A 392 0.65 3.41 3.76
CA SER A 392 1.34 2.55 4.73
C SER A 392 0.51 2.37 5.99
N GLU A 393 -0.12 1.21 6.14
CA GLU A 393 -0.82 0.82 7.36
C GLU A 393 -0.16 -0.44 7.98
N ASP A 394 -0.87 -1.51 8.21
CA ASP A 394 -0.29 -2.81 8.61
C ASP A 394 0.51 -3.49 7.50
N THR A 395 0.44 -2.97 6.30
CA THR A 395 1.25 -3.25 5.12
C THR A 395 1.24 -2.03 4.21
N VAL A 396 1.94 -2.13 3.07
CA VAL A 396 1.78 -1.15 1.99
C VAL A 396 0.60 -1.57 1.12
N ILE A 397 -0.33 -0.65 0.94
CA ILE A 397 -1.53 -0.81 0.13
C ILE A 397 -1.41 0.01 -1.17
N ASP A 398 -2.14 -0.39 -2.20
CA ASP A 398 -2.23 0.32 -3.47
C ASP A 398 -2.75 1.75 -3.27
N ASN A 399 -3.93 1.88 -2.66
CA ASN A 399 -4.54 3.16 -2.29
C ASN A 399 -5.43 3.02 -1.04
N PRO A 400 -5.65 4.11 -0.27
CA PRO A 400 -6.40 4.06 0.99
C PRO A 400 -7.91 4.10 0.83
N THR A 401 -8.44 4.44 -0.37
CA THR A 401 -9.86 4.74 -0.57
C THR A 401 -10.60 3.61 -1.23
N ARG A 402 -10.06 3.06 -2.33
CA ARG A 402 -10.80 2.14 -3.22
C ARG A 402 -10.65 0.68 -2.80
N GLU A 403 -9.43 0.17 -2.71
CA GLU A 403 -9.16 -1.26 -2.57
C GLU A 403 -8.47 -1.62 -1.26
N ARG A 404 -7.49 -0.84 -0.85
CA ARG A 404 -6.58 -1.14 0.26
C ARG A 404 -5.92 -2.51 0.09
N GLY A 405 -5.63 -2.89 -1.16
CA GLY A 405 -5.02 -4.17 -1.53
C GLY A 405 -3.52 -4.17 -1.28
N GLN A 406 -2.97 -5.29 -0.78
CA GLN A 406 -1.53 -5.54 -0.74
C GLN A 406 -1.12 -6.19 -2.06
N TRP A 407 -0.76 -5.36 -3.06
CA TRP A 407 -0.31 -5.82 -4.36
C TRP A 407 1.20 -5.99 -4.42
N ALA A 408 1.66 -7.14 -4.93
CA ALA A 408 3.10 -7.45 -4.95
C ALA A 408 3.90 -6.50 -5.84
N GLY A 409 3.36 -6.06 -6.97
CA GLY A 409 4.03 -5.10 -7.85
C GLY A 409 4.18 -3.73 -7.22
N ASP A 410 3.19 -3.28 -6.46
CA ASP A 410 3.22 -2.04 -5.69
C ASP A 410 4.26 -2.09 -4.57
N VAL A 411 4.19 -3.14 -3.75
CA VAL A 411 5.09 -3.34 -2.60
C VAL A 411 6.52 -3.56 -3.07
N ALA A 412 6.70 -4.46 -4.03
CA ALA A 412 8.00 -4.98 -4.43
C ALA A 412 8.82 -4.02 -5.30
N SER A 413 8.17 -3.08 -5.97
CA SER A 413 8.83 -2.18 -6.92
C SER A 413 9.02 -0.79 -6.33
N VAL A 414 7.99 0.04 -6.40
CA VAL A 414 8.12 1.48 -6.12
C VAL A 414 8.10 1.79 -4.63
N ALA A 415 7.18 1.17 -3.87
CA ALA A 415 6.98 1.54 -2.47
C ALA A 415 8.20 1.24 -1.60
N MET A 416 8.87 0.11 -1.80
CA MET A 416 10.07 -0.25 -1.04
C MET A 416 11.20 0.75 -1.28
N GLU A 417 11.35 1.23 -2.50
CA GLU A 417 12.36 2.22 -2.85
C GLU A 417 12.06 3.60 -2.26
N ILE A 418 10.78 4.02 -2.22
CA ILE A 418 10.36 5.26 -1.54
C ILE A 418 10.61 5.15 -0.04
N ALA A 419 10.24 4.02 0.56
CA ALA A 419 10.46 3.79 1.98
C ALA A 419 11.94 3.84 2.34
N ALA A 420 12.81 3.22 1.55
CA ALA A 420 14.25 3.18 1.81
C ALA A 420 14.93 4.55 1.74
N VAL A 421 14.35 5.53 1.04
CA VAL A 421 14.86 6.91 1.03
C VAL A 421 14.16 7.83 2.01
N GLY A 422 13.01 7.42 2.54
CA GLY A 422 12.24 8.19 3.50
C GLY A 422 12.39 7.74 4.96
N TYR A 423 12.67 6.46 5.19
CA TYR A 423 12.58 5.84 6.52
C TYR A 423 13.65 4.78 6.74
N SER A 424 14.07 4.62 8.00
CA SER A 424 15.01 3.58 8.42
C SER A 424 14.34 2.23 8.70
N ASP A 425 13.02 2.19 8.89
CA ASP A 425 12.24 0.97 9.17
C ASP A 425 11.61 0.39 7.91
N LEU A 426 12.08 -0.77 7.46
CA LEU A 426 11.57 -1.50 6.31
C LEU A 426 10.83 -2.81 6.67
N ARG A 427 10.46 -3.03 7.94
CA ARG A 427 9.82 -4.28 8.39
C ARG A 427 8.49 -4.57 7.71
N LEU A 428 7.73 -3.53 7.26
CA LEU A 428 6.52 -3.73 6.44
C LEU A 428 6.81 -4.59 5.21
N PHE A 429 7.94 -4.34 4.54
CA PHE A 429 8.32 -5.06 3.30
C PHE A 429 8.73 -6.49 3.60
N ARG A 430 9.50 -6.73 4.69
CA ARG A 430 9.84 -8.09 5.10
C ARG A 430 8.59 -8.94 5.29
N ARG A 431 7.63 -8.41 6.04
CA ARG A 431 6.36 -9.09 6.30
C ARG A 431 5.55 -9.32 5.02
N ALA A 432 5.44 -8.32 4.16
CA ALA A 432 4.71 -8.43 2.89
C ALA A 432 5.32 -9.51 1.98
N LEU A 433 6.65 -9.56 1.84
CA LEU A 433 7.34 -10.57 1.04
C LEU A 433 7.06 -11.99 1.54
N ILE A 434 7.01 -12.19 2.87
CA ILE A 434 6.66 -13.48 3.48
C ILE A 434 5.19 -13.81 3.22
N GLN A 435 4.27 -12.86 3.36
CA GLN A 435 2.84 -13.10 3.12
C GLN A 435 2.55 -13.49 1.67
N PHE A 436 3.20 -12.86 0.68
CA PHE A 436 3.06 -13.26 -0.72
C PHE A 436 3.50 -14.71 -0.95
N ALA A 437 4.61 -15.14 -0.33
CA ALA A 437 5.09 -16.51 -0.41
C ALA A 437 4.14 -17.52 0.28
N ARG A 438 3.58 -17.16 1.44
CA ARG A 438 2.62 -17.97 2.21
C ARG A 438 1.28 -18.13 1.48
N CYS A 439 0.92 -17.17 0.62
CA CYS A 439 -0.27 -17.21 -0.24
C CYS A 439 0.01 -17.75 -1.65
N ALA A 440 1.13 -18.43 -1.87
CA ALA A 440 1.43 -19.02 -3.17
C ALA A 440 0.38 -20.04 -3.59
N ARG A 441 0.12 -20.13 -4.90
CA ARG A 441 -0.77 -21.11 -5.50
C ARG A 441 -0.18 -22.53 -5.38
N GLU A 442 -0.98 -23.55 -5.55
CA GLU A 442 -0.54 -24.96 -5.46
C GLU A 442 0.64 -25.30 -6.38
N ASP A 443 0.70 -24.69 -7.57
CA ASP A 443 1.81 -24.85 -8.48
C ASP A 443 3.06 -24.05 -8.08
N GLY A 444 3.01 -23.32 -6.97
CA GLY A 444 4.12 -22.55 -6.42
C GLY A 444 4.18 -21.11 -6.88
N LEU A 445 3.29 -20.66 -7.79
CA LEU A 445 3.25 -19.25 -8.20
C LEU A 445 2.90 -18.36 -7.03
N VAL A 446 3.77 -17.41 -6.72
CA VAL A 446 3.59 -16.46 -5.63
C VAL A 446 2.41 -15.53 -5.91
N ALA A 447 1.64 -15.20 -4.87
CA ALA A 447 0.48 -14.34 -5.00
C ALA A 447 0.86 -12.92 -5.47
N GLY A 448 0.08 -12.38 -6.37
CA GLY A 448 0.17 -10.99 -6.80
C GLY A 448 -0.62 -10.03 -5.90
N LEU A 449 -1.64 -10.55 -5.21
CA LEU A 449 -2.45 -9.87 -4.20
C LEU A 449 -2.79 -10.85 -3.09
N CYS A 450 -2.63 -10.47 -1.83
CA CYS A 450 -3.02 -11.22 -0.63
C CYS A 450 -2.99 -10.32 0.63
N PRO A 451 -3.42 -10.78 1.85
CA PRO A 451 -3.97 -12.10 2.17
C PRO A 451 -5.50 -12.18 2.08
N GLY A 452 -6.21 -11.10 1.79
CA GLY A 452 -7.66 -11.11 1.61
C GLY A 452 -8.08 -11.81 0.31
N GLY A 453 -8.76 -11.09 -0.61
CA GLY A 453 -8.94 -11.60 -1.97
C GLY A 453 -7.58 -11.87 -2.59
N THR A 454 -7.37 -13.03 -3.20
CA THR A 454 -6.07 -13.43 -3.74
C THR A 454 -6.11 -13.45 -5.26
N GLU A 455 -5.13 -12.79 -5.89
CA GLU A 455 -4.95 -12.75 -7.34
C GLU A 455 -3.52 -13.19 -7.71
N TYR A 456 -3.36 -13.75 -8.90
CA TYR A 456 -2.07 -14.22 -9.39
C TYR A 456 -1.70 -13.51 -10.69
N LEU A 457 -0.56 -12.82 -10.68
CA LEU A 457 -0.03 -12.06 -11.83
C LEU A 457 1.37 -12.55 -12.16
N SER A 458 1.59 -12.94 -13.42
CA SER A 458 2.88 -13.46 -13.87
C SER A 458 4.03 -12.48 -13.64
N THR A 459 3.86 -11.22 -14.00
CA THR A 459 4.90 -10.19 -13.83
C THR A 459 5.18 -9.88 -12.37
N PHE A 460 4.15 -9.84 -11.51
CA PHE A 460 4.31 -9.58 -10.08
C PHE A 460 4.99 -10.74 -9.36
N ALA A 461 4.68 -11.98 -9.74
CA ALA A 461 5.36 -13.16 -9.23
C ALA A 461 6.86 -13.18 -9.60
N ALA A 462 7.22 -12.73 -10.82
CA ALA A 462 8.61 -12.56 -11.21
C ALA A 462 9.29 -11.40 -10.47
N GLN A 463 8.61 -10.27 -10.33
CA GLN A 463 9.12 -9.09 -9.60
C GLN A 463 9.35 -9.36 -8.12
N TRP A 464 8.53 -10.21 -7.49
CA TRP A 464 8.70 -10.60 -6.09
C TRP A 464 10.08 -11.23 -5.83
N VAL A 465 10.61 -12.05 -6.75
CA VAL A 465 11.96 -12.63 -6.62
C VAL A 465 13.03 -11.52 -6.60
N ASN A 466 12.89 -10.54 -7.50
CA ASN A 466 13.80 -9.39 -7.54
C ASN A 466 13.71 -8.56 -6.25
N ALA A 467 12.51 -8.39 -5.72
CA ALA A 467 12.25 -7.63 -4.50
C ALA A 467 12.87 -8.27 -3.26
N CYS A 468 12.83 -9.59 -3.13
CA CYS A 468 13.48 -10.30 -2.03
C CYS A 468 15.00 -10.03 -2.02
N LEU A 469 15.64 -10.12 -3.19
CA LEU A 469 17.07 -9.79 -3.32
C LEU A 469 17.33 -8.31 -3.06
N ARG A 470 16.45 -7.41 -3.54
CA ARG A 470 16.58 -5.98 -3.29
C ARG A 470 16.40 -5.62 -1.83
N TYR A 471 15.46 -6.24 -1.14
CA TYR A 471 15.30 -6.07 0.31
C TYR A 471 16.58 -6.44 1.06
N TYR A 472 17.21 -7.55 0.70
CA TYR A 472 18.52 -7.92 1.25
C TYR A 472 19.59 -6.86 0.97
N GLN A 473 19.67 -6.33 -0.26
CA GLN A 473 20.61 -5.27 -0.60
C GLN A 473 20.42 -4.00 0.22
N LEU A 474 19.16 -3.67 0.53
CA LEU A 474 18.82 -2.49 1.32
C LEU A 474 19.11 -2.69 2.82
N THR A 475 18.94 -3.89 3.34
CA THR A 475 18.92 -4.15 4.80
C THR A 475 20.06 -5.00 5.32
N GLY A 476 20.69 -5.80 4.46
CA GLY A 476 21.64 -6.84 4.86
C GLY A 476 20.99 -8.06 5.53
N ASP A 477 19.64 -8.13 5.59
CA ASP A 477 18.90 -9.25 6.18
C ASP A 477 19.04 -10.51 5.30
N LYS A 478 20.10 -11.27 5.52
CA LYS A 478 20.35 -12.52 4.82
C LYS A 478 19.39 -13.64 5.20
N ASP A 479 18.78 -13.56 6.38
CA ASP A 479 17.87 -14.60 6.90
C ASP A 479 16.61 -14.68 6.05
N ILE A 480 16.10 -13.55 5.55
CA ILE A 480 14.93 -13.55 4.64
C ILE A 480 15.21 -14.35 3.37
N LEU A 481 16.43 -14.30 2.84
CA LEU A 481 16.80 -15.08 1.65
C LEU A 481 16.75 -16.57 1.96
N SER A 482 17.24 -17.01 3.12
CA SER A 482 17.18 -18.41 3.55
C SER A 482 15.73 -18.85 3.79
N GLU A 483 14.92 -18.00 4.43
CA GLU A 483 13.50 -18.27 4.74
C GLU A 483 12.65 -18.43 3.47
N LEU A 484 12.85 -17.54 2.48
CA LEU A 484 12.01 -17.48 1.28
C LEU A 484 12.54 -18.32 0.11
N PHE A 485 13.76 -18.84 0.19
CA PHE A 485 14.37 -19.61 -0.91
C PHE A 485 13.50 -20.76 -1.43
N PRO A 486 12.89 -21.62 -0.58
CA PRO A 486 12.03 -22.69 -1.07
C PRO A 486 10.80 -22.20 -1.84
N ALA A 487 10.26 -21.04 -1.45
CA ALA A 487 9.15 -20.44 -2.17
C ALA A 487 9.60 -19.85 -3.52
N ALA A 488 10.78 -19.23 -3.56
CA ALA A 488 11.37 -18.71 -4.79
C ALA A 488 11.64 -19.84 -5.80
N GLU A 489 12.16 -20.98 -5.36
CA GLU A 489 12.36 -22.16 -6.23
C GLU A 489 11.05 -22.66 -6.83
N ARG A 490 9.99 -22.80 -6.02
CA ARG A 490 8.67 -23.21 -6.50
C ARG A 490 8.06 -22.19 -7.45
N ASN A 491 8.26 -20.91 -7.19
CA ASN A 491 7.78 -19.83 -8.06
C ASN A 491 8.45 -19.88 -9.44
N ILE A 492 9.78 -20.02 -9.50
CA ILE A 492 10.49 -20.20 -10.77
C ILE A 492 10.04 -21.49 -11.49
N ALA A 493 9.84 -22.58 -10.76
CA ALA A 493 9.36 -23.84 -11.34
C ALA A 493 7.94 -23.71 -11.94
N ALA A 494 7.08 -22.83 -11.43
CA ALA A 494 5.78 -22.53 -12.01
C ALA A 494 5.92 -21.94 -13.44
N PHE A 495 6.92 -21.10 -13.66
CA PHE A 495 7.25 -20.59 -15.00
C PHE A 495 7.89 -21.67 -15.88
N GLU A 496 8.87 -22.42 -15.35
CA GLU A 496 9.58 -23.46 -16.12
C GLU A 496 8.64 -24.51 -16.69
N ARG A 497 7.58 -24.89 -15.97
CA ARG A 497 6.57 -25.86 -16.47
C ARG A 497 5.84 -25.39 -17.73
N ARG A 498 5.84 -24.09 -18.00
CA ARG A 498 5.21 -23.47 -19.16
C ARG A 498 6.21 -23.00 -20.21
N LEU A 499 7.48 -23.33 -20.04
CA LEU A 499 8.54 -22.90 -20.95
C LEU A 499 8.55 -23.72 -22.24
N THR A 500 8.22 -23.06 -23.33
CA THR A 500 8.28 -23.59 -24.69
C THR A 500 9.59 -23.16 -25.40
N PRO A 501 9.88 -23.63 -26.62
CA PRO A 501 10.99 -23.12 -27.43
C PRO A 501 10.89 -21.61 -27.72
N GLN A 502 9.70 -21.03 -27.67
CA GLN A 502 9.43 -19.60 -27.94
C GLN A 502 9.42 -18.74 -26.67
N GLY A 503 9.44 -19.35 -25.49
CA GLY A 503 9.34 -18.70 -24.21
C GLY A 503 8.22 -19.28 -23.34
N VAL A 504 7.99 -18.66 -22.20
CA VAL A 504 6.90 -19.03 -21.27
C VAL A 504 5.58 -18.50 -21.83
N THR A 505 4.53 -19.36 -21.85
CA THR A 505 3.17 -18.94 -22.20
C THR A 505 2.54 -18.08 -21.11
N ASP A 506 1.71 -17.09 -21.49
CA ASP A 506 1.08 -16.14 -20.56
C ASP A 506 -0.29 -16.64 -20.04
N ASP A 507 -0.41 -17.93 -19.77
CA ASP A 507 -1.53 -18.55 -19.07
C ASP A 507 -1.23 -18.82 -17.58
N ILE A 508 -0.09 -18.35 -17.10
CA ILE A 508 0.41 -18.61 -15.76
C ILE A 508 -0.35 -17.84 -14.67
N GLY A 509 -0.80 -16.63 -14.99
CA GLY A 509 -1.56 -15.74 -14.12
C GLY A 509 -2.24 -14.66 -14.95
N TRP A 510 -2.80 -13.64 -14.29
CA TRP A 510 -3.30 -12.47 -15.00
C TRP A 510 -2.15 -11.74 -15.70
N GLY A 511 -2.29 -11.53 -17.00
CA GLY A 511 -1.26 -10.96 -17.89
C GLY A 511 -1.13 -9.45 -17.78
N PHE A 512 -0.92 -8.92 -16.58
CA PHE A 512 -0.68 -7.51 -16.32
C PHE A 512 0.81 -7.17 -16.45
N VAL A 513 1.16 -6.35 -17.43
CA VAL A 513 2.51 -5.77 -17.55
C VAL A 513 2.48 -4.31 -17.11
N ASP A 514 1.46 -3.58 -17.54
CA ASP A 514 1.22 -2.16 -17.23
C ASP A 514 -0.24 -1.83 -17.59
N TRP A 515 -0.80 -0.71 -17.09
CA TRP A 515 -2.06 -0.23 -17.63
C TRP A 515 -1.90 0.13 -19.11
N GLY A 516 -2.85 -0.29 -19.93
CA GLY A 516 -2.73 -0.22 -21.38
C GLY A 516 -1.92 -1.35 -22.02
N TYR A 517 -1.34 -2.24 -21.21
CA TYR A 517 -0.68 -3.47 -21.63
C TYR A 517 -1.09 -4.65 -20.73
N VAL A 518 -2.31 -5.10 -20.90
CA VAL A 518 -2.88 -6.24 -20.19
C VAL A 518 -3.26 -7.31 -21.21
N ARG A 519 -2.82 -8.56 -21.01
CA ARG A 519 -3.13 -9.70 -21.89
C ARG A 519 -3.47 -10.95 -21.07
N ASN A 520 -4.36 -11.78 -21.62
CA ASN A 520 -4.81 -13.05 -21.01
C ASN A 520 -5.13 -14.06 -22.12
N GLN A 521 -4.16 -14.35 -22.98
CA GLN A 521 -4.48 -15.13 -24.20
C GLN A 521 -3.78 -16.47 -24.34
N GLY A 522 -3.00 -16.90 -23.30
CA GLY A 522 -2.26 -18.18 -23.35
C GLY A 522 -1.13 -18.22 -24.40
N GLU A 523 -0.80 -17.08 -24.99
CA GLU A 523 0.31 -16.92 -25.92
C GLU A 523 1.60 -16.56 -25.20
N VAL A 524 2.73 -16.67 -25.88
CA VAL A 524 4.03 -16.19 -25.36
C VAL A 524 4.03 -14.66 -25.38
N ASP A 525 4.14 -14.03 -24.21
CA ASP A 525 4.34 -12.59 -24.09
C ASP A 525 5.81 -12.28 -23.74
N ILE A 526 6.45 -11.48 -24.55
CA ILE A 526 7.87 -11.14 -24.44
C ILE A 526 8.15 -10.29 -23.20
N ALA A 527 7.25 -9.38 -22.81
CA ALA A 527 7.45 -8.57 -21.60
C ALA A 527 7.40 -9.43 -20.34
N VAL A 528 6.48 -10.39 -20.26
CA VAL A 528 6.43 -11.39 -19.18
C VAL A 528 7.73 -12.19 -19.13
N ASN A 529 8.23 -12.65 -20.28
CA ASN A 529 9.48 -13.39 -20.37
C ASN A 529 10.72 -12.57 -19.99
N LEU A 530 10.72 -11.28 -20.25
CA LEU A 530 11.78 -10.37 -19.79
C LEU A 530 11.76 -10.21 -18.26
N HIS A 531 10.57 -10.09 -17.65
CA HIS A 531 10.46 -10.12 -16.19
C HIS A 531 10.90 -11.46 -15.60
N PHE A 532 10.58 -12.58 -16.26
CA PHE A 532 11.03 -13.90 -15.85
C PHE A 532 12.56 -14.05 -15.94
N LEU A 533 13.19 -13.58 -17.00
CA LEU A 533 14.64 -13.56 -17.10
C LEU A 533 15.29 -12.74 -15.97
N ALA A 534 14.71 -11.59 -15.62
CA ALA A 534 15.17 -10.79 -14.49
C ALA A 534 15.12 -11.58 -13.18
N ALA A 535 14.00 -12.29 -12.93
CA ALA A 535 13.84 -13.14 -11.76
C ALA A 535 14.88 -14.28 -11.72
N VAL A 536 15.11 -14.95 -12.84
CA VAL A 536 16.11 -16.04 -12.94
C VAL A 536 17.53 -15.52 -12.68
N ARG A 537 17.88 -14.35 -13.21
CA ARG A 537 19.17 -13.70 -12.92
C ARG A 537 19.31 -13.33 -11.43
N SER A 538 18.22 -12.92 -10.80
CA SER A 538 18.21 -12.69 -9.35
C SER A 538 18.37 -13.97 -8.56
N MET A 539 17.81 -15.12 -9.02
CA MET A 539 18.05 -16.42 -8.40
C MET A 539 19.52 -16.85 -8.47
N VAL A 540 20.22 -16.56 -9.56
CA VAL A 540 21.67 -16.81 -9.64
C VAL A 540 22.42 -16.10 -8.51
N LYS A 541 22.18 -14.80 -8.33
CA LYS A 541 22.79 -14.00 -7.25
C LYS A 541 22.35 -14.47 -5.86
N TRP A 542 21.08 -14.84 -5.73
CA TRP A 542 20.53 -15.37 -4.48
C TRP A 542 21.25 -16.67 -4.06
N CYS A 543 21.41 -17.63 -4.99
CA CYS A 543 22.15 -18.86 -4.74
C CYS A 543 23.63 -18.59 -4.38
N GLN A 544 24.29 -17.67 -5.08
CA GLN A 544 25.64 -17.22 -4.76
C GLN A 544 25.75 -16.67 -3.33
N THR A 545 24.80 -15.84 -2.94
CA THR A 545 24.73 -15.27 -1.59
C THR A 545 24.56 -16.35 -0.52
N LEU A 546 23.78 -17.40 -0.80
CA LEU A 546 23.57 -18.52 0.11
C LEU A 546 24.68 -19.58 0.05
N GLY A 547 25.60 -19.50 -0.94
CA GLY A 547 26.71 -20.43 -1.12
C GLY A 547 26.34 -21.72 -1.85
N ASP A 548 25.20 -21.76 -2.55
CA ASP A 548 24.73 -22.92 -3.33
C ASP A 548 25.20 -22.83 -4.79
N ALA A 549 26.42 -23.26 -5.05
CA ALA A 549 27.02 -23.21 -6.40
C ALA A 549 26.21 -24.08 -7.40
N GLY A 550 25.74 -25.28 -7.01
CA GLY A 550 25.02 -26.18 -7.91
C GLY A 550 23.71 -25.56 -8.42
N LYS A 551 22.93 -24.92 -7.53
CA LYS A 551 21.71 -24.22 -7.93
C LYS A 551 22.01 -22.91 -8.68
N SER A 552 23.10 -22.22 -8.34
CA SER A 552 23.56 -21.06 -9.10
C SER A 552 23.82 -21.43 -10.57
N ASP A 553 24.54 -22.52 -10.83
CA ASP A 553 24.83 -23.03 -12.19
C ASP A 553 23.54 -23.44 -12.93
N ARG A 554 22.61 -24.09 -12.25
CA ARG A 554 21.29 -24.44 -12.82
C ARG A 554 20.53 -23.20 -13.30
N TYR A 555 20.44 -22.17 -12.48
CA TYR A 555 19.74 -20.92 -12.85
C TYR A 555 20.51 -20.09 -13.87
N ALA A 556 21.85 -20.15 -13.88
CA ALA A 556 22.67 -19.54 -14.93
C ALA A 556 22.40 -20.19 -16.30
N ASN A 557 22.28 -21.53 -16.35
CA ASN A 557 21.92 -22.26 -17.57
C ASN A 557 20.51 -21.89 -18.04
N LEU A 558 19.54 -21.78 -17.14
CA LEU A 558 18.19 -21.32 -17.47
C LEU A 558 18.19 -19.87 -18.00
N ALA A 559 18.94 -18.98 -17.37
CA ALA A 559 19.11 -17.60 -17.84
C ALA A 559 19.71 -17.55 -19.25
N THR A 560 20.75 -18.38 -19.54
CA THR A 560 21.37 -18.47 -20.86
C THR A 560 20.35 -18.91 -21.92
N ARG A 561 19.52 -19.90 -21.61
CA ARG A 561 18.45 -20.34 -22.51
C ARG A 561 17.43 -19.23 -22.79
N LEU A 562 16.97 -18.51 -21.75
CA LEU A 562 16.05 -17.39 -21.91
C LEU A 562 16.68 -16.24 -22.71
N VAL A 563 17.95 -15.93 -22.46
CA VAL A 563 18.69 -14.94 -23.26
C VAL A 563 18.69 -15.31 -24.73
N SER A 564 18.97 -16.58 -25.07
CA SER A 564 18.95 -17.04 -26.45
C SER A 564 17.58 -16.85 -27.14
N ILE A 565 16.49 -17.23 -26.45
CA ILE A 565 15.14 -17.07 -26.95
C ILE A 565 14.80 -15.58 -27.17
N LEU A 566 15.05 -14.76 -26.18
CA LEU A 566 14.70 -13.34 -26.20
C LEU A 566 15.56 -12.52 -27.18
N SER A 567 16.86 -12.86 -27.28
CA SER A 567 17.74 -12.21 -28.28
C SER A 567 17.28 -12.54 -29.70
N ALA A 568 16.93 -13.82 -29.98
CA ALA A 568 16.38 -14.18 -31.29
C ALA A 568 15.10 -13.42 -31.63
N TRP A 569 14.23 -13.17 -30.64
CA TRP A 569 13.04 -12.36 -30.83
C TRP A 569 13.39 -10.89 -31.18
N PHE A 570 14.35 -10.28 -30.46
CA PHE A 570 14.82 -8.92 -30.74
C PHE A 570 15.46 -8.83 -32.13
N GLU A 571 16.30 -9.76 -32.51
CA GLU A 571 16.93 -9.81 -33.85
C GLU A 571 15.88 -9.89 -34.95
N ASN A 572 14.85 -10.70 -34.78
CA ASN A 572 13.73 -10.76 -35.72
C ASN A 572 12.97 -9.42 -35.80
N ALA A 573 12.72 -8.77 -34.67
CA ALA A 573 12.09 -7.46 -34.64
C ALA A 573 12.95 -6.39 -35.32
N PHE A 574 14.28 -6.44 -35.17
CA PHE A 574 15.23 -5.52 -35.81
C PHE A 574 15.33 -5.72 -37.32
N ALA A 575 15.03 -6.90 -37.83
CA ALA A 575 15.03 -7.21 -39.28
C ALA A 575 13.76 -6.72 -40.00
N GLY A 576 12.68 -6.41 -39.25
CA GLY A 576 11.40 -6.01 -39.77
C GLY A 576 11.28 -4.50 -40.03
N PRO A 577 10.20 -4.03 -40.69
CA PRO A 577 9.83 -2.63 -40.72
C PRO A 577 9.27 -2.19 -39.37
N ASP A 578 9.27 -0.88 -39.10
CA ASP A 578 8.63 -0.27 -37.90
C ASP A 578 9.13 -0.86 -36.55
N VAL A 579 10.45 -1.10 -36.50
CA VAL A 579 11.14 -1.77 -35.39
C VAL A 579 10.63 -1.37 -34.00
N TRP A 580 10.56 -0.08 -33.73
CA TRP A 580 10.25 0.40 -32.39
C TRP A 580 8.75 0.35 -32.06
N ASP A 581 7.88 0.36 -33.07
CA ASP A 581 6.43 0.14 -32.89
C ASP A 581 6.16 -1.34 -32.58
N VAL A 582 6.92 -2.27 -33.20
CA VAL A 582 6.86 -3.72 -32.90
C VAL A 582 7.39 -4.02 -31.51
N ILE A 583 8.55 -3.47 -31.14
CA ILE A 583 9.14 -3.67 -29.82
C ILE A 583 8.29 -3.03 -28.73
N GLY A 584 7.85 -1.79 -28.91
CA GLY A 584 7.08 -1.02 -27.94
C GLY A 584 7.89 -0.59 -26.73
N LEU A 585 7.30 0.28 -25.88
CA LEU A 585 8.00 0.88 -24.74
C LEU A 585 8.51 -0.17 -23.74
N GLN A 586 7.62 -1.03 -23.26
CA GLN A 586 7.93 -1.94 -22.15
C GLN A 586 9.04 -2.93 -22.50
N ARG A 587 8.99 -3.50 -23.69
CA ARG A 587 10.01 -4.45 -24.17
C ARG A 587 11.34 -3.76 -24.47
N ALA A 588 11.31 -2.53 -24.99
CA ALA A 588 12.53 -1.75 -25.21
C ALA A 588 13.24 -1.43 -23.90
N VAL A 589 12.50 -0.98 -22.89
CA VAL A 589 13.04 -0.67 -21.56
C VAL A 589 13.60 -1.90 -20.87
N LEU A 590 12.85 -3.00 -20.83
CA LEU A 590 13.31 -4.25 -20.21
C LEU A 590 14.46 -4.88 -21.00
N GLY A 591 14.48 -4.76 -22.34
CA GLY A 591 15.58 -5.18 -23.17
C GLY A 591 16.89 -4.42 -22.89
N LEU A 592 16.81 -3.08 -22.71
CA LEU A 592 17.93 -2.26 -22.24
C LEU A 592 18.44 -2.69 -20.87
N ARG A 593 17.51 -2.82 -19.90
CA ARG A 593 17.82 -3.20 -18.52
C ARG A 593 18.52 -4.56 -18.43
N LEU A 594 18.12 -5.49 -19.29
CA LEU A 594 18.67 -6.85 -19.34
C LEU A 594 19.83 -7.01 -20.33
N GLN A 595 20.28 -5.90 -20.98
CA GLN A 595 21.37 -5.88 -21.94
C GLN A 595 21.18 -6.86 -23.12
N LEU A 596 19.95 -6.93 -23.63
CA LEU A 596 19.59 -7.83 -24.75
C LEU A 596 19.62 -7.17 -26.12
N LEU A 597 19.71 -5.82 -26.19
CA LEU A 597 19.60 -5.08 -27.46
C LEU A 597 20.92 -4.96 -28.19
N GLY A 598 22.04 -5.29 -27.54
CA GLY A 598 23.38 -5.05 -28.07
C GLY A 598 23.80 -3.57 -28.03
N ALA A 599 25.08 -3.30 -27.79
CA ALA A 599 25.62 -1.96 -27.58
C ALA A 599 25.36 -0.99 -28.77
N ALA A 600 25.33 -1.51 -30.01
CA ALA A 600 25.08 -0.71 -31.21
C ALA A 600 23.65 -0.18 -31.31
N ARG A 601 22.67 -0.90 -30.70
CA ARG A 601 21.25 -0.54 -30.73
C ARG A 601 20.79 0.28 -29.54
N GLU A 602 21.56 0.34 -28.46
CA GLU A 602 21.19 1.09 -27.25
C GLU A 602 20.89 2.57 -27.52
N PRO A 603 21.67 3.33 -28.31
CA PRO A 603 21.36 4.73 -28.60
C PRO A 603 20.04 4.90 -29.34
N GLU A 604 19.72 3.99 -30.27
CA GLU A 604 18.45 4.00 -31.02
C GLU A 604 17.27 3.71 -30.07
N ALA A 605 17.41 2.71 -29.20
CA ALA A 605 16.42 2.37 -28.18
C ALA A 605 16.13 3.56 -27.24
N VAL A 606 17.19 4.21 -26.72
CA VAL A 606 17.06 5.41 -25.88
C VAL A 606 16.32 6.53 -26.62
N ALA A 607 16.66 6.74 -27.89
CA ALA A 607 16.00 7.76 -28.72
C ALA A 607 14.52 7.40 -28.95
N ALA A 608 14.19 6.14 -29.22
CA ALA A 608 12.82 5.67 -29.38
C ALA A 608 12.00 5.81 -28.10
N ILE A 609 12.53 5.42 -26.96
CA ILE A 609 11.90 5.59 -25.64
C ILE A 609 11.61 7.07 -25.36
N LYS A 610 12.59 7.96 -25.59
CA LYS A 610 12.39 9.41 -25.42
C LYS A 610 11.34 9.98 -26.34
N ARG A 611 11.29 9.54 -27.62
CA ARG A 611 10.22 9.94 -28.57
C ARG A 611 8.85 9.46 -28.09
N HIS A 612 8.75 8.20 -27.66
CA HIS A 612 7.52 7.64 -27.10
C HIS A 612 7.01 8.46 -25.93
N ILE A 613 7.85 8.72 -24.93
CA ILE A 613 7.48 9.52 -23.76
C ILE A 613 7.00 10.92 -24.16
N ARG A 614 7.67 11.58 -25.11
CA ARG A 614 7.27 12.92 -25.59
C ARG A 614 5.93 12.92 -26.32
N SER A 615 5.52 11.81 -26.92
CA SER A 615 4.24 11.67 -27.61
C SER A 615 3.08 11.24 -26.70
N CYS A 616 3.33 11.06 -25.39
CA CYS A 616 2.34 10.64 -24.42
C CYS A 616 1.83 11.83 -23.59
N PHE A 617 0.58 11.76 -23.15
CA PHE A 617 0.06 12.64 -22.11
C PHE A 617 0.81 12.38 -20.78
N PRO A 618 1.16 13.40 -19.97
CA PRO A 618 0.90 14.82 -20.13
C PRO A 618 1.99 15.63 -20.89
N LEU A 619 3.06 14.98 -21.40
CA LEU A 619 4.10 15.70 -22.14
C LEU A 619 3.55 16.27 -23.46
N ASP A 620 2.69 15.50 -24.12
CA ASP A 620 1.85 15.97 -25.20
C ASP A 620 0.40 16.13 -24.70
N PRO A 621 -0.10 17.36 -24.48
CA PRO A 621 -1.45 17.59 -24.01
C PRO A 621 -2.56 17.08 -24.96
N GLY A 622 -2.25 16.90 -26.24
CA GLY A 622 -3.17 16.38 -27.26
C GLY A 622 -3.24 14.85 -27.31
N ALA A 623 -2.33 14.16 -26.63
CA ALA A 623 -2.31 12.70 -26.64
C ALA A 623 -3.49 12.07 -25.86
N SER A 624 -3.89 10.88 -26.31
CA SER A 624 -4.97 10.13 -25.63
C SER A 624 -4.59 9.76 -24.21
N ARG A 625 -5.58 9.79 -23.33
CA ARG A 625 -5.49 9.31 -21.95
C ARG A 625 -6.00 7.89 -21.84
N LEU A 626 -5.68 7.22 -20.76
CA LEU A 626 -6.21 5.91 -20.46
C LEU A 626 -7.73 6.00 -20.20
N SER A 627 -8.53 5.58 -21.17
CA SER A 627 -9.98 5.61 -21.08
C SER A 627 -10.57 4.36 -20.42
N ASP A 628 -9.94 3.22 -20.67
CA ASP A 628 -10.29 1.91 -20.12
C ASP A 628 -8.97 1.22 -19.67
N PRO A 629 -8.88 0.76 -18.40
CA PRO A 629 -7.69 0.08 -17.89
C PRO A 629 -7.30 -1.16 -18.69
N ALA A 630 -8.28 -1.89 -19.20
CA ALA A 630 -8.06 -3.12 -19.96
C ALA A 630 -7.79 -2.86 -21.46
N ALA A 631 -8.03 -1.64 -21.95
CA ALA A 631 -7.80 -1.32 -23.36
C ALA A 631 -6.30 -1.30 -23.67
N ALA A 632 -5.91 -1.96 -24.75
CA ALA A 632 -4.57 -1.82 -25.28
C ALA A 632 -4.34 -0.39 -25.76
N ASN A 633 -3.38 0.30 -25.14
CA ASN A 633 -2.97 1.62 -25.56
C ASN A 633 -1.43 1.68 -25.66
N PRO A 634 -0.87 1.52 -26.85
CA PRO A 634 0.58 1.50 -27.03
C PRO A 634 1.26 2.87 -26.82
N ARG A 635 0.50 3.95 -26.68
CA ARG A 635 0.99 5.32 -26.53
C ARG A 635 0.65 5.91 -25.17
N LEU A 636 1.03 5.19 -24.12
CA LEU A 636 0.91 5.67 -22.74
C LEU A 636 2.28 5.86 -22.08
N LEU A 637 2.34 6.88 -21.24
CA LEU A 637 3.29 6.98 -20.14
C LEU A 637 2.50 6.72 -18.85
N THR A 638 2.80 5.64 -18.16
CA THR A 638 2.23 5.39 -16.84
C THR A 638 3.24 5.71 -15.75
N PRO A 639 2.81 6.25 -14.61
CA PRO A 639 3.72 6.47 -13.49
C PRO A 639 4.34 5.17 -12.99
N TYR A 640 3.58 4.06 -13.04
CA TYR A 640 4.07 2.74 -12.63
C TYR A 640 5.27 2.29 -13.48
N PHE A 641 5.12 2.27 -14.81
CA PHE A 641 6.20 1.79 -15.68
C PHE A 641 7.37 2.78 -15.77
N ALA A 642 7.17 4.05 -15.41
CA ALA A 642 8.23 5.04 -15.27
C ALA A 642 9.28 4.65 -14.22
N HIS A 643 8.91 3.84 -13.21
CA HIS A 643 9.83 3.23 -12.26
C HIS A 643 10.91 2.37 -12.95
N PHE A 644 10.54 1.66 -14.01
CA PHE A 644 11.49 0.85 -14.80
C PHE A 644 12.19 1.68 -15.87
N THR A 645 11.49 2.64 -16.47
CA THR A 645 11.93 3.39 -17.65
C THR A 645 12.96 4.46 -17.31
N LEU A 646 12.68 5.30 -16.32
CA LEU A 646 13.50 6.50 -16.08
C LEU A 646 14.90 6.19 -15.57
N PRO A 647 15.12 5.19 -14.69
CA PRO A 647 16.49 4.81 -14.31
C PRO A 647 17.36 4.35 -15.48
N GLU A 648 16.76 3.68 -16.49
CA GLU A 648 17.52 3.24 -17.67
C GLU A 648 17.95 4.43 -18.54
N LEU A 649 17.14 5.50 -18.56
CA LEU A 649 17.53 6.75 -19.20
C LEU A 649 18.61 7.49 -18.39
N ILE A 650 18.48 7.56 -17.07
CA ILE A 650 19.47 8.19 -16.18
C ILE A 650 20.84 7.51 -16.36
N ALA A 651 20.88 6.18 -16.35
CA ALA A 651 22.09 5.41 -16.53
C ALA A 651 22.78 5.63 -17.90
N ARG A 652 22.09 6.27 -18.84
CA ARG A 652 22.57 6.61 -20.19
C ARG A 652 22.59 8.12 -20.45
N ASN A 653 23.02 8.87 -19.46
CA ASN A 653 23.16 10.33 -19.52
C ASN A 653 21.82 11.08 -19.77
N GLY A 654 20.74 10.53 -19.33
CA GLY A 654 19.41 11.07 -19.57
C GLY A 654 18.81 11.89 -18.42
N MET A 655 19.57 12.27 -17.40
CA MET A 655 19.03 12.95 -16.22
C MET A 655 18.31 14.26 -16.57
N ASP A 656 18.83 15.04 -17.50
CA ASP A 656 18.17 16.28 -17.95
C ASP A 656 16.77 16.01 -18.54
N PHE A 657 16.66 15.00 -19.39
CA PHE A 657 15.38 14.58 -19.94
C PHE A 657 14.44 14.06 -18.84
N VAL A 658 14.96 13.32 -17.87
CA VAL A 658 14.15 12.80 -16.76
C VAL A 658 13.65 13.93 -15.88
N LEU A 659 14.47 14.94 -15.57
CA LEU A 659 14.02 16.15 -14.86
C LEU A 659 12.95 16.92 -15.65
N GLU A 660 13.03 16.97 -17.00
CA GLU A 660 11.97 17.53 -17.85
C GLU A 660 10.66 16.73 -17.69
N VAL A 661 10.74 15.39 -17.68
CA VAL A 661 9.58 14.50 -17.50
C VAL A 661 8.95 14.74 -16.13
N TYR A 662 9.75 14.85 -15.06
CA TYR A 662 9.20 15.14 -13.72
C TYR A 662 8.45 16.47 -13.69
N ARG A 663 9.05 17.54 -14.21
CA ARG A 663 8.40 18.86 -14.21
C ARG A 663 7.10 18.88 -15.02
N LYS A 664 7.05 18.16 -16.15
CA LYS A 664 5.88 18.14 -17.04
C LYS A 664 4.81 17.16 -16.54
N ALA A 665 5.16 15.89 -16.32
CA ALA A 665 4.18 14.86 -16.01
C ALA A 665 3.74 14.90 -14.53
N TRP A 666 4.67 14.88 -13.59
CA TRP A 666 4.32 14.97 -12.16
C TRP A 666 3.92 16.40 -11.77
N GLY A 667 4.49 17.41 -12.43
CA GLY A 667 4.02 18.80 -12.28
C GLY A 667 2.56 18.98 -12.70
N TRP A 668 2.13 18.35 -13.81
CA TRP A 668 0.73 18.29 -14.18
C TRP A 668 -0.13 17.58 -13.10
N ALA A 669 0.34 16.45 -12.56
CA ALA A 669 -0.39 15.73 -11.51
C ALA A 669 -0.57 16.53 -10.22
N LEU A 670 0.22 17.60 -9.99
CA LEU A 670 0.10 18.51 -8.84
C LEU A 670 -0.84 19.71 -9.08
N GLN A 671 -1.37 19.86 -10.30
CA GLN A 671 -2.32 20.95 -10.59
C GLN A 671 -3.60 20.81 -9.75
N ASP A 672 -4.39 21.86 -9.66
CA ASP A 672 -5.62 21.94 -8.88
C ASP A 672 -5.44 21.61 -7.38
N GLY A 673 -4.24 21.86 -6.85
CA GLY A 673 -3.93 21.71 -5.44
C GLY A 673 -3.85 20.25 -4.95
N ARG A 674 -3.65 19.28 -5.83
CA ARG A 674 -3.43 17.89 -5.43
C ARG A 674 -2.17 17.75 -4.57
N THR A 675 -2.22 16.85 -3.60
CA THR A 675 -1.19 16.67 -2.57
C THR A 675 -0.76 15.21 -2.41
N THR A 676 -1.31 14.32 -3.23
CA THR A 676 -0.96 12.91 -3.36
C THR A 676 -0.97 12.52 -4.83
N TRP A 677 -0.26 11.43 -5.18
CA TRP A 677 -0.11 11.01 -6.56
C TRP A 677 -1.34 10.29 -7.10
N LEU A 678 -1.70 10.63 -8.33
CA LEU A 678 -2.71 9.89 -9.09
C LEU A 678 -2.20 8.50 -9.45
N GLU A 679 -3.10 7.53 -9.59
CA GLU A 679 -2.78 6.16 -10.04
C GLU A 679 -2.19 6.13 -11.45
N VAL A 680 -2.76 6.92 -12.34
CA VAL A 680 -2.28 7.20 -13.70
C VAL A 680 -2.40 8.69 -13.99
N PHE A 681 -1.86 9.20 -15.09
CA PHE A 681 -2.00 10.61 -15.44
C PHE A 681 -3.42 10.92 -15.94
N ASP A 682 -4.42 10.62 -15.08
CA ASP A 682 -5.84 10.91 -15.32
C ASP A 682 -6.58 11.07 -13.98
N THR A 683 -7.33 12.16 -13.83
CA THR A 683 -8.06 12.49 -12.60
C THR A 683 -9.33 11.66 -12.38
N ARG A 684 -9.71 10.84 -13.34
CA ARG A 684 -10.82 9.89 -13.19
C ARG A 684 -10.45 8.65 -12.36
N TRP A 685 -9.15 8.44 -12.09
CA TRP A 685 -8.60 7.34 -11.32
C TRP A 685 -8.34 7.76 -9.86
N SER A 686 -7.81 6.84 -9.04
CA SER A 686 -7.47 7.15 -7.65
C SER A 686 -6.50 8.33 -7.54
N HIS A 687 -6.73 9.22 -6.58
CA HIS A 687 -5.90 10.38 -6.31
C HIS A 687 -4.83 10.11 -5.26
N CYS A 688 -4.66 8.87 -4.83
CA CYS A 688 -3.62 8.47 -3.89
C CYS A 688 -3.15 7.05 -4.20
N HIS A 689 -2.05 6.94 -4.96
CA HIS A 689 -1.48 5.65 -5.33
C HIS A 689 0.05 5.73 -5.27
N GLN A 690 0.65 4.99 -4.35
CA GLN A 690 2.08 5.12 -4.04
C GLN A 690 2.99 4.63 -5.19
N TRP A 691 2.54 3.74 -6.07
CA TRP A 691 3.35 3.30 -7.22
C TRP A 691 3.74 4.43 -8.18
N SER A 692 3.05 5.56 -8.08
CA SER A 692 3.36 6.76 -8.87
C SER A 692 4.49 7.62 -8.29
N GLY A 693 5.05 7.24 -7.15
CA GLY A 693 6.07 8.00 -6.43
C GLY A 693 7.51 7.75 -6.87
N CYS A 694 7.75 7.16 -8.03
CA CYS A 694 9.12 6.86 -8.48
C CYS A 694 10.09 8.07 -8.51
N PRO A 695 9.70 9.33 -8.76
CA PRO A 695 10.63 10.46 -8.70
C PRO A 695 11.27 10.64 -7.32
N THR A 696 10.55 10.31 -6.25
CA THR A 696 11.04 10.46 -4.87
C THR A 696 12.33 9.69 -4.64
N TRP A 697 12.32 8.38 -4.89
CA TRP A 697 13.53 7.59 -4.69
C TRP A 697 14.59 7.84 -5.75
N GLN A 698 14.18 8.17 -6.98
CA GLN A 698 15.13 8.44 -8.07
C GLN A 698 15.90 9.74 -7.82
N LEU A 699 15.26 10.80 -7.33
CA LEU A 699 15.93 12.03 -6.92
C LEU A 699 16.90 11.79 -5.76
N SER A 700 16.52 11.05 -4.74
CA SER A 700 17.42 10.72 -3.63
C SER A 700 18.61 9.89 -4.11
N ARG A 701 18.39 8.84 -4.92
CA ARG A 701 19.50 7.96 -5.32
C ARG A 701 20.39 8.51 -6.39
N PHE A 702 19.83 9.28 -7.31
CA PHE A 702 20.63 9.77 -8.45
C PHE A 702 21.05 11.23 -8.27
N ALA A 703 20.21 12.11 -7.73
CA ALA A 703 20.62 13.48 -7.51
C ALA A 703 21.43 13.65 -6.22
N LEU A 704 21.04 13.04 -5.08
CA LEU A 704 21.92 12.98 -3.90
C LEU A 704 23.04 11.96 -4.08
N GLY A 705 22.81 10.87 -4.82
CA GLY A 705 23.82 9.96 -5.29
C GLY A 705 24.15 8.78 -4.37
N LEU A 706 23.39 8.52 -3.32
CA LEU A 706 23.63 7.39 -2.40
C LEU A 706 22.61 6.27 -2.59
N ASP A 707 23.10 5.04 -2.80
CA ASP A 707 22.28 3.82 -2.84
C ASP A 707 22.85 2.77 -1.88
N PRO A 708 22.05 2.25 -0.92
CA PRO A 708 22.48 1.22 0.02
C PRO A 708 22.94 -0.07 -0.71
N ARG A 709 24.08 -0.62 -0.27
CA ARG A 709 24.70 -1.85 -0.76
C ARG A 709 25.09 -2.75 0.41
N PHE A 710 24.14 -2.98 1.30
CA PHE A 710 24.36 -3.79 2.50
C PHE A 710 24.55 -5.28 2.19
N ASP A 711 24.29 -5.68 0.95
CA ASP A 711 24.70 -6.97 0.40
C ASP A 711 26.23 -7.13 0.33
N LEU A 712 26.99 -6.06 0.24
CA LEU A 712 28.45 -6.10 0.29
C LEU A 712 28.96 -6.21 1.73
N ALA A 713 28.50 -5.34 2.60
CA ALA A 713 28.66 -5.36 4.04
C ALA A 713 27.77 -4.29 4.67
N PRO A 714 27.53 -4.32 6.00
CA PRO A 714 26.77 -3.26 6.67
C PRO A 714 27.37 -1.87 6.40
N LEU A 715 26.50 -0.88 6.24
CA LEU A 715 26.85 0.53 6.02
C LEU A 715 27.68 0.80 4.74
N ASN A 716 27.58 -0.08 3.74
CA ASN A 716 28.14 0.15 2.42
C ASN A 716 27.14 0.85 1.52
N TYR A 717 27.60 1.85 0.76
CA TYR A 717 26.78 2.63 -0.16
C TYR A 717 27.46 2.75 -1.52
N ALA A 718 26.73 2.60 -2.60
CA ALA A 718 27.20 3.05 -3.91
C ALA A 718 27.07 4.57 -3.99
N LEU A 719 28.07 5.24 -4.55
CA LEU A 719 28.07 6.68 -4.82
C LEU A 719 27.97 6.91 -6.32
N ASN A 720 26.84 7.43 -6.77
CA ASN A 720 26.57 7.74 -8.18
C ASN A 720 25.76 9.03 -8.33
N VAL A 721 26.43 10.17 -8.37
CA VAL A 721 25.79 11.48 -8.51
C VAL A 721 25.49 11.76 -9.97
N GLN A 722 24.20 11.93 -10.30
CA GLN A 722 23.71 12.30 -11.62
C GLN A 722 23.02 13.67 -11.56
N PRO A 723 23.75 14.77 -11.62
CA PRO A 723 23.22 16.09 -11.33
C PRO A 723 22.25 16.61 -12.40
N GLY A 724 22.35 16.13 -13.65
CA GLY A 724 21.65 16.76 -14.79
C GLY A 724 21.89 18.27 -14.80
N GLY A 725 20.84 19.07 -15.05
CA GLY A 725 20.90 20.55 -15.01
C GLY A 725 20.83 21.19 -13.64
N LEU A 726 20.79 20.41 -12.55
CA LEU A 726 20.76 20.95 -11.18
C LEU A 726 22.08 21.65 -10.85
N GLN A 727 22.02 22.74 -10.09
CA GLN A 727 23.20 23.47 -9.63
C GLN A 727 23.67 23.00 -8.25
N SER A 728 22.77 22.48 -7.44
CA SER A 728 23.03 21.92 -6.13
C SER A 728 21.96 20.93 -5.74
N ALA A 729 22.23 20.07 -4.78
CA ALA A 729 21.21 19.36 -4.02
C ALA A 729 21.69 19.12 -2.59
N ARG A 730 20.74 19.07 -1.67
CA ARG A 730 20.97 18.67 -0.28
C ARG A 730 19.83 17.80 0.22
N GLY A 731 20.10 17.01 1.21
CA GLY A 731 19.10 16.17 1.81
C GLY A 731 19.66 15.19 2.81
N SER A 732 18.78 14.38 3.39
CA SER A 732 19.14 13.32 4.30
C SER A 732 18.75 11.95 3.75
N VAL A 733 19.60 10.95 3.98
CA VAL A 733 19.37 9.54 3.63
C VAL A 733 19.35 8.74 4.93
N PRO A 734 18.26 8.02 5.25
CA PRO A 734 18.17 7.22 6.47
C PRO A 734 19.25 6.15 6.53
N LEU A 735 19.90 6.00 7.70
CA LEU A 735 20.67 4.83 8.05
C LEU A 735 19.69 3.73 8.46
N LEU A 736 19.59 2.69 7.63
CA LEU A 736 18.66 1.60 7.89
C LEU A 736 19.01 0.90 9.22
N GLY A 737 17.98 0.60 10.01
CA GLY A 737 18.14 0.11 11.38
C GLY A 737 18.11 1.21 12.46
N GLY A 738 17.75 2.45 12.12
CA GLY A 738 17.46 3.50 13.09
C GLY A 738 18.69 4.16 13.72
N GLN A 739 19.84 4.13 13.03
CA GLN A 739 21.10 4.71 13.53
C GLN A 739 21.28 6.21 13.20
N GLY A 740 20.24 6.87 12.70
CA GLY A 740 20.24 8.26 12.31
C GLY A 740 20.18 8.45 10.79
N VAL A 741 20.71 9.56 10.32
CA VAL A 741 20.68 9.94 8.89
C VAL A 741 22.04 10.40 8.40
N ILE A 742 22.34 10.14 7.13
CA ILE A 742 23.47 10.72 6.42
C ILE A 742 22.98 12.04 5.83
N GLN A 743 23.63 13.14 6.18
CA GLN A 743 23.41 14.44 5.54
C GLN A 743 24.25 14.53 4.28
N VAL A 744 23.63 14.90 3.18
CA VAL A 744 24.28 15.06 1.88
C VAL A 744 24.12 16.49 1.42
N HIS A 745 25.20 17.09 0.94
CA HIS A 745 25.16 18.36 0.25
C HIS A 745 26.17 18.38 -0.90
N TRP A 746 25.77 18.87 -2.05
CA TRP A 746 26.70 19.15 -3.13
C TRP A 746 26.30 20.42 -3.91
N ARG A 747 27.30 21.06 -4.55
CA ARG A 747 27.12 22.17 -5.46
C ARG A 747 28.06 22.05 -6.67
N ARG A 748 27.63 22.62 -7.78
CA ARG A 748 28.52 22.80 -8.93
C ARG A 748 29.53 23.90 -8.65
N GLY A 749 30.80 23.58 -8.76
CA GLY A 749 31.91 24.50 -8.78
C GLY A 749 32.46 24.64 -10.18
N SER A 750 33.43 25.53 -10.35
CA SER A 750 34.12 25.77 -11.63
C SER A 750 34.92 24.55 -12.13
N LYS A 751 35.30 23.63 -11.25
CA LYS A 751 36.10 22.44 -11.54
C LYS A 751 35.36 21.12 -11.42
N GLY A 752 34.04 21.17 -11.11
CA GLY A 752 33.25 19.98 -10.93
C GLY A 752 32.26 20.08 -9.77
N ILE A 753 31.82 18.96 -9.23
CA ILE A 753 30.90 18.90 -8.09
C ILE A 753 31.71 18.84 -6.80
N GLU A 754 31.43 19.80 -5.92
CA GLU A 754 31.88 19.77 -4.52
C GLU A 754 30.82 19.00 -3.73
N TYR A 755 31.19 17.85 -3.19
CA TYR A 755 30.28 16.92 -2.49
C TYR A 755 30.71 16.76 -1.04
N SER A 756 29.79 16.95 -0.10
CA SER A 756 30.03 16.78 1.32
C SER A 756 29.02 15.81 1.96
N LEU A 757 29.48 15.06 2.93
CA LEU A 757 28.73 14.09 3.71
C LEU A 757 28.99 14.28 5.19
N GLU A 758 27.90 14.22 5.98
CA GLU A 758 27.96 14.09 7.43
C GLU A 758 27.22 12.82 7.83
N THR A 759 27.84 11.94 8.58
CA THR A 759 27.26 10.67 9.01
C THR A 759 27.52 10.39 10.48
N PRO A 760 26.51 9.88 11.23
CA PRO A 760 26.66 9.54 12.63
C PRO A 760 27.39 8.20 12.85
N ALA A 761 27.59 7.39 11.80
CA ALA A 761 28.28 6.11 11.85
C ALA A 761 29.27 6.00 10.69
N PRO A 762 30.37 5.22 10.84
CA PRO A 762 31.30 4.95 9.75
C PRO A 762 30.59 4.30 8.55
N ILE A 763 30.77 4.85 7.35
CA ILE A 763 30.23 4.28 6.10
C ILE A 763 31.36 3.99 5.11
N ILE A 764 31.09 3.06 4.19
CA ILE A 764 32.00 2.76 3.08
C ILE A 764 31.30 3.17 1.78
N LEU A 765 31.96 4.02 1.01
CA LEU A 765 31.47 4.48 -0.29
C LEU A 765 32.16 3.72 -1.42
N HIS A 766 31.34 3.16 -2.31
CA HIS A 766 31.77 2.53 -3.54
C HIS A 766 31.43 3.46 -4.72
N PRO A 767 32.39 4.20 -5.28
CA PRO A 767 32.15 4.98 -6.48
C PRO A 767 31.70 4.06 -7.61
N ASP A 768 30.61 4.39 -8.30
CA ASP A 768 30.18 3.62 -9.46
C ASP A 768 31.22 3.75 -10.57
N SER A 769 31.82 2.60 -10.97
CA SER A 769 32.83 2.54 -12.04
C SER A 769 32.27 2.91 -13.42
N ARG A 770 30.93 3.01 -13.55
CA ARG A 770 30.26 3.55 -14.74
C ARG A 770 30.22 5.07 -14.75
N GLN A 771 31.24 5.73 -14.20
CA GLN A 771 31.37 7.18 -14.32
C GLN A 771 31.31 7.58 -15.78
N ILE A 772 30.35 8.38 -16.12
CA ILE A 772 30.03 8.84 -17.44
C ILE A 772 31.20 9.74 -17.92
N PRO A 773 31.80 9.48 -19.10
CA PRO A 773 32.78 10.39 -19.66
C PRO A 773 32.19 11.79 -19.77
N GLY A 774 32.84 12.78 -19.15
CA GLY A 774 32.41 14.17 -19.17
C GLY A 774 31.65 14.66 -17.92
N LEU A 775 31.35 13.80 -16.94
CA LEU A 775 30.98 14.30 -15.62
C LEU A 775 32.21 14.93 -14.95
N PRO A 776 32.03 16.12 -14.36
CA PRO A 776 33.14 16.74 -13.63
C PRO A 776 33.57 15.80 -12.50
N ASN A 777 34.88 15.61 -12.38
CA ASN A 777 35.48 14.81 -11.33
C ASN A 777 34.94 15.22 -9.97
N LEU A 778 34.59 14.27 -9.12
CA LEU A 778 34.30 14.48 -7.73
C LEU A 778 35.55 15.06 -7.07
N ILE A 779 35.58 16.35 -6.75
CA ILE A 779 36.83 17.03 -6.43
C ILE A 779 37.15 16.97 -4.95
N ARG A 780 36.17 16.85 -4.08
CA ARG A 780 36.41 16.83 -2.65
C ARG A 780 35.22 16.22 -1.90
N VAL A 781 35.53 15.16 -1.14
CA VAL A 781 34.66 14.68 -0.07
C VAL A 781 35.19 15.28 1.22
N GLU A 782 34.52 16.28 1.79
CA GLU A 782 34.87 16.82 3.10
C GLU A 782 34.24 15.96 4.18
N HIS A 783 35.05 15.46 5.11
CA HIS A 783 34.66 14.53 6.14
C HIS A 783 34.45 15.22 7.49
N SER A 784 33.39 14.83 8.19
CA SER A 784 33.38 14.75 9.65
C SER A 784 33.26 13.29 10.07
N LEU A 785 34.40 12.59 10.23
CA LEU A 785 34.55 11.20 10.71
C LEU A 785 34.29 10.05 9.71
N ASP A 786 35.36 9.23 9.55
CA ASP A 786 35.39 7.83 9.11
C ASP A 786 34.63 7.42 7.83
N ILE A 787 34.91 8.07 6.70
CA ILE A 787 34.51 7.54 5.40
C ILE A 787 35.71 6.83 4.78
N ALA A 788 35.62 5.52 4.56
CA ALA A 788 36.61 4.76 3.82
C ALA A 788 36.20 4.70 2.33
N ILE A 789 37.10 5.15 1.45
CA ILE A 789 37.00 4.89 0.01
C ILE A 789 38.04 3.85 -0.30
N PRO A 790 37.67 2.60 -0.67
CA PRO A 790 38.67 1.61 -1.03
C PRO A 790 39.51 2.05 -2.24
N SER A 791 40.82 2.06 -2.10
CA SER A 791 41.72 2.31 -3.22
C SER A 791 41.74 1.09 -4.13
N GLY A 792 41.04 1.18 -5.24
CA GLY A 792 41.21 0.31 -6.40
C GLY A 792 40.47 -1.01 -6.36
N ASP A 793 39.30 -1.03 -6.99
CA ASP A 793 38.91 -2.24 -7.69
C ASP A 793 38.40 -1.87 -9.10
N ARG A 794 39.26 -2.19 -10.08
CA ARG A 794 38.90 -2.15 -11.49
C ARG A 794 38.35 -3.53 -11.83
N GLY A 795 37.05 -3.74 -11.61
CA GLY A 795 36.43 -4.95 -12.05
C GLY A 795 35.23 -5.39 -11.19
N LEU A 796 34.07 -4.88 -11.50
CA LEU A 796 32.78 -5.56 -11.32
C LEU A 796 31.86 -5.26 -12.50
#